data_42c55d4afb3da3c570822984973f783d
#
_entry.id   42c55d4afb3da3c570822984973f783d
#
_cell.length_a   1.000
_cell.length_b   1.000
_cell.length_c   1.000
_cell.angle_alpha   90.00
_cell.angle_beta   90.00
_cell.angle_gamma   90.00
#
_symmetry.space_group_name_H-M   'P 1'
#
loop_
_entity.id
_entity.type
_entity.pdbx_description
1 polymer ?
#
loop_
_entity_poly.entity_id
_entity_poly.type
_entity_poly.pdbx_seq_one_letter_code
_entity_poly.pdbx_strand_id
1 'polypeptide(L)'
;METNNFSRLKYIDSDLYKLATESEKYLYSDHQSVLFKLRLFGEYFVKYIYDDLRLPNNPRISFRDRLQQPDFCKAVPTDISDKLHVLRVYGNKAAHQVLDYGQDSVNHCLKEAYLLGKWLYFKMDPNALEYPEFTLPEKVMIAPITEPINLDNELKSVFDDPDGTLAKQNKLYQDIDSETRYEITEERAKEYTSVIEKHQIKLYPEETRKHYRLLDEYIGYELTSGQKKLVEELESFINNDSQHIFLLKGYAGTGKTFILKGLVNYLRSIGRSSSLSAPTGKAALVLREKTGKVATTVHSMVYSLDQLEEYGEDKESETFKLIFQLKDNENPTDHVYLIDESSLLSNAVNDNEFIRFGSGRLLDDLMHFINLDSNDHKKKVIFIGDDAQLAPVKMDYSPALAREYFVGIYGSDCPIQEFQLTEVVRQKESSLILKNALRIRENLSQDIFNQLIIEQDDCEVISLQTNQFLNAYMMNCDNRIDEDSIVIASKNDTVCIYNKLIREALFPEEEEVVPGDRIMFTKNTFIDGKRVYNGEFATIVSVGEVEKRVIFLNKDTQIPLNFRSVEIEFINEAGIRTVAWTLLIEDLLASPNSTLTTDEQKALYRDFCIRNGNALTALSKKIKEDTKESNSKSNRIKYINSNERLQIMKDDRYFNAVQAKYGYAITCHKAQGSEWKTVFLDPHYYQNILSANGFRWLYTGLTRASDKLYLINWSDITVD
;
A
#
# COMPACT_ATOMS: atom_id res chain seq x y z
N MET A 1 27.47 -7.62 28.34
CA MET A 1 26.94 -7.10 29.63
C MET A 1 25.43 -7.20 29.54
N GLU A 2 24.78 -7.64 30.64
CA GLU A 2 23.31 -7.57 30.69
C GLU A 2 22.90 -6.10 30.64
N THR A 3 21.95 -5.76 29.76
CA THR A 3 21.39 -4.41 29.69
C THR A 3 20.52 -4.16 30.93
N ASN A 4 20.27 -2.89 31.23
CA ASN A 4 19.46 -2.50 32.40
C ASN A 4 18.02 -2.14 32.00
N ASN A 5 17.67 -2.36 30.72
CA ASN A 5 16.41 -1.87 30.12
C ASN A 5 15.14 -2.27 30.90
N PHE A 6 15.10 -3.51 31.40
CA PHE A 6 13.92 -4.06 32.06
C PHE A 6 14.10 -4.30 33.57
N SER A 7 15.22 -3.84 34.15
CA SER A 7 15.56 -4.12 35.57
C SER A 7 14.47 -3.71 36.56
N ARG A 8 13.69 -2.68 36.26
CA ARG A 8 12.62 -2.19 37.13
C ARG A 8 11.38 -3.09 37.10
N LEU A 9 11.13 -3.81 36.00
CA LEU A 9 10.00 -4.73 35.90
C LEU A 9 10.09 -5.90 36.89
N LYS A 10 11.28 -6.27 37.33
CA LYS A 10 11.49 -7.30 38.33
C LYS A 10 10.69 -7.08 39.64
N TYR A 11 10.42 -5.82 39.95
CA TYR A 11 9.70 -5.44 41.17
C TYR A 11 8.17 -5.26 40.93
N ILE A 12 7.71 -5.36 39.67
CA ILE A 12 6.32 -5.22 39.29
C ILE A 12 5.72 -6.60 38.99
N ASP A 13 6.34 -7.31 38.05
CA ASP A 13 5.88 -8.61 37.59
C ASP A 13 7.06 -9.44 37.11
N SER A 14 7.22 -10.64 37.67
CA SER A 14 8.34 -11.55 37.41
C SER A 14 8.29 -12.12 35.98
N ASP A 15 7.09 -12.36 35.43
CA ASP A 15 6.91 -12.98 34.13
C ASP A 15 7.20 -11.95 33.03
N LEU A 16 6.73 -10.70 33.17
CA LEU A 16 7.10 -9.61 32.30
C LEU A 16 8.62 -9.38 32.28
N TYR A 17 9.26 -9.38 33.46
CA TYR A 17 10.71 -9.25 33.56
C TYR A 17 11.43 -10.37 32.81
N LYS A 18 11.02 -11.64 33.07
CA LYS A 18 11.63 -12.82 32.44
C LYS A 18 11.50 -12.78 30.91
N LEU A 19 10.30 -12.54 30.39
CA LEU A 19 10.04 -12.50 28.95
C LEU A 19 10.88 -11.41 28.26
N ALA A 20 10.97 -10.22 28.86
CA ALA A 20 11.74 -9.11 28.33
C ALA A 20 13.25 -9.38 28.33
N THR A 21 13.80 -9.88 29.42
CA THR A 21 15.25 -10.18 29.52
C THR A 21 15.68 -11.36 28.65
N GLU A 22 14.83 -12.39 28.52
CA GLU A 22 15.07 -13.48 27.57
C GLU A 22 15.03 -12.97 26.10
N SER A 23 14.17 -12.01 25.79
CA SER A 23 14.15 -11.39 24.46
C SER A 23 15.45 -10.65 24.16
N GLU A 24 16.04 -9.95 25.13
CA GLU A 24 17.36 -9.32 24.98
C GLU A 24 18.47 -10.36 24.75
N LYS A 25 18.43 -11.48 25.46
CA LYS A 25 19.45 -12.53 25.37
C LYS A 25 19.53 -13.15 23.97
N TYR A 26 18.41 -13.35 23.30
CA TYR A 26 18.34 -13.99 21.99
C TYR A 26 18.27 -12.99 20.82
N LEU A 27 18.40 -11.69 21.07
CA LEU A 27 18.18 -10.61 20.12
C LEU A 27 18.91 -10.77 18.78
N TYR A 28 20.12 -11.33 18.77
CA TYR A 28 20.97 -11.49 17.60
C TYR A 28 21.11 -12.93 17.11
N SER A 29 20.57 -13.89 17.85
CA SER A 29 20.75 -15.33 17.55
C SER A 29 19.47 -16.00 17.06
N ASP A 30 18.28 -15.58 17.53
CA ASP A 30 17.00 -16.18 17.18
C ASP A 30 15.87 -15.13 17.17
N HIS A 31 15.71 -14.48 16.03
CA HIS A 31 14.72 -13.42 15.83
C HIS A 31 13.29 -13.93 16.04
N GLN A 32 12.99 -15.16 15.62
CA GLN A 32 11.65 -15.74 15.75
C GLN A 32 11.25 -15.93 17.22
N SER A 33 12.11 -16.52 18.01
CA SER A 33 11.88 -16.68 19.45
C SER A 33 11.77 -15.34 20.18
N VAL A 34 12.55 -14.34 19.79
CA VAL A 34 12.45 -12.98 20.38
C VAL A 34 11.08 -12.38 20.12
N LEU A 35 10.62 -12.36 18.88
CA LEU A 35 9.32 -11.78 18.52
C LEU A 35 8.16 -12.52 19.18
N PHE A 36 8.27 -13.85 19.33
CA PHE A 36 7.28 -14.64 20.05
C PHE A 36 7.23 -14.29 21.53
N LYS A 37 8.40 -14.18 22.21
CA LYS A 37 8.48 -13.79 23.62
C LYS A 37 7.97 -12.38 23.87
N LEU A 38 8.26 -11.44 22.96
CA LEU A 38 7.75 -10.07 23.04
C LEU A 38 6.22 -10.01 22.83
N ARG A 39 5.64 -10.89 22.02
CA ARG A 39 4.18 -11.06 21.95
C ARG A 39 3.60 -11.53 23.27
N LEU A 40 4.18 -12.57 23.88
CA LEU A 40 3.76 -13.06 25.20
C LEU A 40 3.89 -11.94 26.26
N PHE A 41 4.96 -11.17 26.21
CA PHE A 41 5.10 -9.98 27.06
C PHE A 41 3.91 -9.03 26.89
N GLY A 42 3.48 -8.73 25.66
CA GLY A 42 2.30 -7.91 25.40
C GLY A 42 1.00 -8.52 25.94
N GLU A 43 0.81 -9.83 25.83
CA GLU A 43 -0.37 -10.53 26.36
C GLU A 43 -0.42 -10.47 27.91
N TYR A 44 0.71 -10.69 28.58
CA TYR A 44 0.82 -10.56 30.04
C TYR A 44 0.64 -9.11 30.51
N PHE A 45 1.17 -8.16 29.73
CA PHE A 45 0.99 -6.74 30.01
C PHE A 45 -0.49 -6.33 29.96
N VAL A 46 -1.24 -6.76 28.93
CA VAL A 46 -2.68 -6.51 28.84
C VAL A 46 -3.43 -7.19 29.98
N LYS A 47 -3.08 -8.43 30.31
CA LYS A 47 -3.68 -9.11 31.46
C LYS A 47 -3.48 -8.31 32.75
N TYR A 48 -2.28 -7.81 32.99
CA TYR A 48 -1.97 -6.96 34.13
C TYR A 48 -2.88 -5.69 34.19
N ILE A 49 -3.07 -5.04 33.05
CA ILE A 49 -3.94 -3.85 32.98
C ILE A 49 -5.41 -4.24 33.20
N TYR A 50 -5.89 -5.37 32.68
CA TYR A 50 -7.24 -5.85 32.90
C TYR A 50 -7.50 -6.12 34.38
N ASP A 51 -6.54 -6.72 35.07
CA ASP A 51 -6.62 -6.99 36.52
C ASP A 51 -6.62 -5.67 37.32
N ASP A 52 -5.78 -4.70 36.96
CA ASP A 52 -5.72 -3.37 37.60
C ASP A 52 -7.01 -2.56 37.39
N LEU A 53 -7.59 -2.60 36.19
CA LEU A 53 -8.87 -1.95 35.86
C LEU A 53 -10.08 -2.77 36.34
N ARG A 54 -9.88 -3.99 36.86
CA ARG A 54 -10.93 -4.94 37.23
C ARG A 54 -11.90 -5.25 36.08
N LEU A 55 -11.39 -5.29 34.85
CA LEU A 55 -12.17 -5.65 33.67
C LEU A 55 -12.42 -7.18 33.62
N PRO A 56 -13.56 -7.63 33.04
CA PRO A 56 -13.82 -9.05 32.86
C PRO A 56 -12.76 -9.69 31.97
N ASN A 57 -11.91 -10.52 32.56
CA ASN A 57 -10.82 -11.20 31.87
C ASN A 57 -11.29 -12.56 31.37
N ASN A 58 -12.00 -12.60 30.23
CA ASN A 58 -12.42 -13.85 29.62
C ASN A 58 -11.25 -14.50 28.84
N PRO A 59 -10.76 -15.68 29.22
CA PRO A 59 -9.64 -16.34 28.54
C PRO A 59 -9.93 -16.74 27.09
N ARG A 60 -11.22 -16.79 26.68
CA ARG A 60 -11.62 -17.08 25.30
C ARG A 60 -11.55 -15.86 24.36
N ILE A 61 -11.35 -14.66 24.89
CA ILE A 61 -11.20 -13.45 24.09
C ILE A 61 -9.76 -13.36 23.60
N SER A 62 -9.56 -13.19 22.28
CA SER A 62 -8.23 -13.08 21.69
C SER A 62 -7.49 -11.83 22.17
N PHE A 63 -6.16 -11.83 22.06
CA PHE A 63 -5.34 -10.66 22.38
C PHE A 63 -5.81 -9.41 21.59
N ARG A 64 -6.15 -9.57 20.31
CA ARG A 64 -6.72 -8.52 19.48
C ARG A 64 -8.02 -7.95 20.06
N ASP A 65 -8.96 -8.84 20.38
CA ASP A 65 -10.29 -8.40 20.84
C ASP A 65 -10.22 -7.72 22.21
N ARG A 66 -9.24 -8.11 23.07
CA ARG A 66 -8.99 -7.41 24.33
C ARG A 66 -8.55 -5.97 24.12
N LEU A 67 -7.66 -5.71 23.14
CA LEU A 67 -7.19 -4.37 22.83
C LEU A 67 -8.30 -3.48 22.23
N GLN A 68 -9.35 -4.08 21.67
CA GLN A 68 -10.49 -3.38 21.06
C GLN A 68 -11.70 -3.23 22.00
N GLN A 69 -11.63 -3.74 23.23
CA GLN A 69 -12.73 -3.57 24.18
C GLN A 69 -12.93 -2.09 24.50
N PRO A 70 -14.19 -1.56 24.45
CA PRO A 70 -14.46 -0.14 24.66
C PRO A 70 -13.92 0.39 25.98
N ASP A 71 -13.96 -0.41 27.03
CA ASP A 71 -13.49 -0.01 28.37
C ASP A 71 -11.96 0.05 28.44
N PHE A 72 -11.27 -0.86 27.75
CA PHE A 72 -9.84 -0.81 27.59
C PHE A 72 -9.41 0.41 26.78
N CYS A 73 -10.07 0.68 25.64
CA CYS A 73 -9.78 1.83 24.78
C CYS A 73 -10.02 3.19 25.47
N LYS A 74 -10.99 3.26 26.41
CA LYS A 74 -11.23 4.49 27.20
C LYS A 74 -10.17 4.70 28.27
N ALA A 75 -9.62 3.64 28.83
CA ALA A 75 -8.73 3.70 29.99
C ALA A 75 -7.26 3.80 29.60
N VAL A 76 -6.86 3.13 28.51
CA VAL A 76 -5.46 3.03 28.10
C VAL A 76 -5.17 4.02 26.97
N PRO A 77 -4.13 4.86 27.09
CA PRO A 77 -3.71 5.76 26.02
C PRO A 77 -3.51 5.03 24.71
N THR A 78 -3.93 5.63 23.61
CA THR A 78 -3.85 5.04 22.26
C THR A 78 -2.43 4.64 21.90
N ASP A 79 -1.45 5.47 22.28
CA ASP A 79 -0.02 5.19 22.12
C ASP A 79 0.41 3.86 22.76
N ILE A 80 -0.07 3.55 23.96
CA ILE A 80 0.22 2.29 24.65
C ILE A 80 -0.49 1.12 23.96
N SER A 81 -1.73 1.32 23.53
CA SER A 81 -2.48 0.32 22.77
C SER A 81 -1.79 -0.02 21.44
N ASP A 82 -1.29 0.98 20.71
CA ASP A 82 -0.59 0.79 19.43
C ASP A 82 0.71 -0.01 19.61
N LYS A 83 1.49 0.25 20.67
CA LYS A 83 2.69 -0.55 21.00
C LYS A 83 2.35 -2.03 21.23
N LEU A 84 1.26 -2.29 21.93
CA LEU A 84 0.75 -3.64 22.14
C LEU A 84 0.31 -4.30 20.84
N HIS A 85 -0.32 -3.55 19.93
CA HIS A 85 -0.65 -4.02 18.60
C HIS A 85 0.59 -4.41 17.79
N VAL A 86 1.66 -3.62 17.85
CA VAL A 86 2.94 -3.93 17.21
C VAL A 86 3.47 -5.29 17.69
N LEU A 87 3.60 -5.47 19.00
CA LEU A 87 4.10 -6.74 19.58
C LEU A 87 3.22 -7.95 19.18
N ARG A 88 1.89 -7.78 19.20
CA ARG A 88 0.93 -8.80 18.78
C ARG A 88 1.18 -9.26 17.35
N VAL A 89 1.34 -8.32 16.45
CA VAL A 89 1.43 -8.61 15.01
C VAL A 89 2.73 -9.28 14.63
N TYR A 90 3.86 -8.70 15.05
CA TYR A 90 5.17 -9.29 14.77
C TYR A 90 5.29 -10.69 15.41
N GLY A 91 4.78 -10.86 16.62
CA GLY A 91 4.79 -12.15 17.27
C GLY A 91 3.83 -13.19 16.63
N ASN A 92 2.66 -12.77 16.12
CA ASN A 92 1.77 -13.65 15.35
C ASN A 92 2.45 -14.14 14.06
N LYS A 93 3.07 -13.23 13.32
CA LYS A 93 3.83 -13.59 12.12
C LYS A 93 4.95 -14.59 12.45
N ALA A 94 5.69 -14.36 13.54
CA ALA A 94 6.75 -15.25 13.98
C ALA A 94 6.24 -16.64 14.40
N ALA A 95 5.03 -16.73 14.95
CA ALA A 95 4.44 -18.01 15.38
C ALA A 95 3.93 -18.87 14.20
N HIS A 96 3.55 -18.25 13.07
CA HIS A 96 2.88 -18.94 11.97
C HIS A 96 3.69 -19.02 10.66
N GLN A 97 4.81 -18.31 10.55
CA GLN A 97 5.59 -18.23 9.32
C GLN A 97 7.10 -18.34 9.66
N VAL A 98 7.79 -19.22 8.92
CA VAL A 98 9.27 -19.24 8.94
C VAL A 98 9.75 -18.15 7.99
N LEU A 99 9.86 -16.92 8.48
CA LEU A 99 10.39 -15.77 7.73
C LEU A 99 11.66 -15.27 8.40
N ASP A 100 12.63 -14.86 7.59
CA ASP A 100 13.81 -14.16 8.08
C ASP A 100 13.42 -12.71 8.43
N TYR A 101 13.23 -12.45 9.71
CA TYR A 101 12.96 -11.11 10.22
C TYR A 101 14.26 -10.33 10.28
N GLY A 102 14.34 -9.22 9.55
CA GLY A 102 15.48 -8.32 9.64
C GLY A 102 15.72 -7.83 11.06
N GLN A 103 16.99 -7.67 11.46
CA GLN A 103 17.41 -7.20 12.79
C GLN A 103 16.66 -5.91 13.23
N ASP A 104 16.38 -5.02 12.28
CA ASP A 104 15.69 -3.74 12.55
C ASP A 104 14.28 -3.96 13.12
N SER A 105 13.52 -4.95 12.60
CA SER A 105 12.18 -5.28 13.11
C SER A 105 12.20 -5.80 14.55
N VAL A 106 13.20 -6.62 14.86
CA VAL A 106 13.35 -7.20 16.19
C VAL A 106 13.79 -6.15 17.20
N ASN A 107 14.76 -5.31 16.84
CA ASN A 107 15.19 -4.17 17.65
C ASN A 107 14.04 -3.21 17.93
N HIS A 108 13.18 -3.00 16.92
CA HIS A 108 12.00 -2.15 17.07
C HIS A 108 11.02 -2.74 18.09
N CYS A 109 10.64 -4.00 17.96
CA CYS A 109 9.74 -4.66 18.93
C CYS A 109 10.32 -4.67 20.36
N LEU A 110 11.62 -4.85 20.51
CA LEU A 110 12.29 -4.76 21.84
C LEU A 110 12.15 -3.36 22.43
N LYS A 111 12.30 -2.31 21.61
CA LYS A 111 12.14 -0.93 22.04
C LYS A 111 10.69 -0.62 22.44
N GLU A 112 9.70 -1.13 21.70
CA GLU A 112 8.29 -0.96 22.07
C GLU A 112 7.98 -1.65 23.44
N ALA A 113 8.53 -2.86 23.66
CA ALA A 113 8.39 -3.53 24.95
C ALA A 113 9.05 -2.75 26.11
N TYR A 114 10.23 -2.15 25.85
CA TYR A 114 10.87 -1.26 26.82
C TYR A 114 9.98 -0.04 27.17
N LEU A 115 9.38 0.60 26.19
CA LEU A 115 8.52 1.76 26.43
C LEU A 115 7.26 1.39 27.20
N LEU A 116 6.68 0.23 26.93
CA LEU A 116 5.57 -0.33 27.70
C LEU A 116 6.00 -0.58 29.17
N GLY A 117 7.16 -1.21 29.38
CA GLY A 117 7.70 -1.45 30.70
C GLY A 117 7.99 -0.17 31.48
N LYS A 118 8.54 0.85 30.81
CA LYS A 118 8.78 2.19 31.38
C LYS A 118 7.48 2.87 31.80
N TRP A 119 6.46 2.83 30.94
CA TRP A 119 5.14 3.39 31.25
C TRP A 119 4.50 2.68 32.45
N LEU A 120 4.54 1.33 32.48
CA LEU A 120 3.98 0.56 33.59
C LEU A 120 4.67 0.87 34.91
N TYR A 121 6.00 1.01 34.90
CA TYR A 121 6.75 1.37 36.11
C TYR A 121 6.34 2.70 36.71
N PHE A 122 6.23 3.75 35.89
CA PHE A 122 5.80 5.05 36.37
C PHE A 122 4.31 5.10 36.77
N LYS A 123 3.50 4.24 36.18
CA LYS A 123 2.11 4.06 36.60
C LYS A 123 2.03 3.44 38.00
N MET A 124 2.88 2.46 38.29
CA MET A 124 2.91 1.77 39.59
C MET A 124 3.59 2.60 40.69
N ASP A 125 4.56 3.42 40.34
CA ASP A 125 5.25 4.32 41.27
C ASP A 125 5.22 5.76 40.70
N PRO A 126 4.14 6.52 40.96
CA PRO A 126 4.00 7.89 40.49
C PRO A 126 5.07 8.87 41.04
N ASN A 127 5.81 8.47 42.06
CA ASN A 127 6.86 9.29 42.67
C ASN A 127 8.27 8.92 42.16
N ALA A 128 8.37 7.90 41.33
CA ALA A 128 9.63 7.52 40.72
C ALA A 128 10.18 8.67 39.86
N LEU A 129 11.48 8.93 39.97
CA LEU A 129 12.14 10.03 39.25
C LEU A 129 12.90 9.54 38.02
N GLU A 130 13.33 8.28 37.99
CA GLU A 130 14.22 7.77 36.96
C GLU A 130 13.86 6.34 36.53
N TYR A 131 14.02 6.08 35.24
CA TYR A 131 14.00 4.76 34.63
C TYR A 131 15.23 4.61 33.73
N PRO A 132 15.89 3.43 33.69
CA PRO A 132 17.08 3.22 32.87
C PRO A 132 16.86 3.65 31.40
N GLU A 133 17.86 4.27 30.78
CA GLU A 133 17.79 4.58 29.34
C GLU A 133 17.87 3.31 28.50
N PHE A 134 17.18 3.33 27.35
CA PHE A 134 17.21 2.20 26.42
C PHE A 134 18.60 2.05 25.79
N THR A 135 19.16 0.87 25.89
CA THR A 135 20.41 0.50 25.23
C THR A 135 20.22 -0.84 24.51
N LEU A 136 20.66 -0.92 23.25
CA LEU A 136 20.68 -2.21 22.55
C LEU A 136 21.72 -3.12 23.21
N PRO A 137 21.39 -4.42 23.45
CA PRO A 137 22.37 -5.39 23.93
C PRO A 137 23.60 -5.47 23.00
N GLU A 138 24.78 -5.63 23.57
CA GLU A 138 25.98 -5.88 22.76
C GLU A 138 25.87 -7.22 22.03
N LYS A 139 26.30 -7.25 20.76
CA LYS A 139 26.31 -8.47 19.95
C LYS A 139 27.40 -9.42 20.47
N VAL A 140 27.05 -10.30 21.38
CA VAL A 140 27.93 -11.40 21.83
C VAL A 140 27.85 -12.53 20.81
N MET A 141 28.98 -12.90 20.19
CA MET A 141 29.07 -14.08 19.34
C MET A 141 28.93 -15.31 20.23
N ILE A 142 27.73 -15.81 20.42
CA ILE A 142 27.46 -17.08 21.08
C ILE A 142 27.60 -18.16 20.02
N ALA A 143 28.37 -19.21 20.30
CA ALA A 143 28.45 -20.39 19.44
C ALA A 143 27.04 -20.99 19.28
N PRO A 144 26.69 -21.50 18.08
CA PRO A 144 25.35 -22.01 17.83
C PRO A 144 25.01 -23.09 18.85
N ILE A 145 23.90 -22.90 19.57
CA ILE A 145 23.34 -23.90 20.48
C ILE A 145 22.79 -25.02 19.61
N THR A 146 23.37 -26.20 19.72
CA THR A 146 23.04 -27.38 18.90
C THR A 146 21.83 -28.18 19.40
N GLU A 147 21.12 -27.71 20.40
CA GLU A 147 19.89 -28.36 20.85
C GLU A 147 18.67 -27.49 20.50
N PRO A 148 17.70 -28.01 19.72
CA PRO A 148 16.47 -27.30 19.46
C PRO A 148 15.69 -27.15 20.78
N ILE A 149 15.38 -25.93 21.16
CA ILE A 149 14.44 -25.65 22.25
C ILE A 149 13.10 -26.27 21.83
N ASN A 150 12.60 -27.20 22.65
CA ASN A 150 11.34 -27.88 22.38
C ASN A 150 10.17 -26.92 22.70
N LEU A 151 9.88 -26.04 21.75
CA LEU A 151 8.80 -25.05 21.83
C LEU A 151 7.42 -25.68 22.10
N ASP A 152 7.21 -26.94 21.68
CA ASP A 152 5.94 -27.65 21.88
C ASP A 152 5.58 -27.88 23.34
N ASN A 153 6.58 -28.02 24.22
CA ASN A 153 6.32 -28.25 25.65
C ASN A 153 6.02 -26.94 26.41
N GLU A 154 6.65 -25.82 26.03
CA GLU A 154 6.32 -24.50 26.61
C GLU A 154 4.98 -23.97 26.09
N LEU A 155 4.67 -24.19 24.85
CA LEU A 155 3.35 -23.86 24.27
C LEU A 155 2.22 -24.67 24.90
N LYS A 156 2.40 -25.96 25.11
CA LYS A 156 1.40 -26.82 25.80
C LYS A 156 1.15 -26.38 27.25
N SER A 157 2.16 -25.91 27.97
CA SER A 157 1.97 -25.43 29.34
C SER A 157 1.21 -24.12 29.47
N VAL A 158 1.13 -23.34 28.37
CA VAL A 158 0.38 -22.07 28.31
C VAL A 158 -1.05 -22.26 27.80
N PHE A 159 -1.27 -23.27 26.94
CA PHE A 159 -2.58 -23.55 26.32
C PHE A 159 -3.33 -24.74 26.92
N ASP A 160 -2.63 -25.72 27.49
CA ASP A 160 -3.21 -26.81 28.26
C ASP A 160 -2.95 -26.54 29.76
N ASP A 161 -3.92 -25.93 30.43
CA ASP A 161 -4.09 -26.03 31.88
C ASP A 161 -5.14 -27.12 32.15
N PRO A 162 -4.75 -28.40 32.17
CA PRO A 162 -5.69 -29.51 32.39
C PRO A 162 -6.20 -29.58 33.82
N ASP A 163 -5.56 -28.89 34.78
CA ASP A 163 -5.84 -29.06 36.22
C ASP A 163 -6.43 -27.83 36.92
N GLY A 164 -7.02 -26.92 36.19
CA GLY A 164 -8.05 -26.07 36.77
C GLY A 164 -7.62 -24.90 37.63
N THR A 165 -6.41 -24.34 37.46
CA THR A 165 -6.08 -23.05 38.08
C THR A 165 -6.86 -21.93 37.41
N LEU A 166 -6.97 -21.98 36.09
CA LEU A 166 -7.86 -21.10 35.28
C LEU A 166 -9.34 -21.39 35.57
N ALA A 167 -9.72 -22.66 35.78
CA ALA A 167 -11.11 -23.03 36.12
C ALA A 167 -11.50 -22.56 37.53
N LYS A 168 -10.56 -22.53 38.48
CA LYS A 168 -10.80 -21.99 39.83
C LYS A 168 -10.90 -20.46 39.83
N GLN A 169 -10.09 -19.76 39.01
CA GLN A 169 -10.24 -18.32 38.80
C GLN A 169 -11.56 -18.00 38.10
N ASN A 170 -11.95 -18.75 37.07
CA ASN A 170 -13.24 -18.57 36.36
C ASN A 170 -14.45 -18.76 37.29
N LYS A 171 -14.38 -19.64 38.28
CA LYS A 171 -15.47 -19.82 39.26
C LYS A 171 -15.59 -18.64 40.23
N LEU A 172 -14.47 -18.00 40.57
CA LEU A 172 -14.47 -16.76 41.37
C LEU A 172 -15.06 -15.56 40.63
N TYR A 173 -14.94 -15.51 39.30
CA TYR A 173 -15.47 -14.44 38.45
C TYR A 173 -16.91 -14.68 37.98
N GLN A 174 -17.41 -15.91 38.01
CA GLN A 174 -18.83 -16.21 37.70
C GLN A 174 -19.79 -15.83 38.83
N ASP A 175 -19.30 -15.71 40.07
CA ASP A 175 -20.08 -15.29 41.22
C ASP A 175 -20.14 -13.77 41.44
N ILE A 176 -19.45 -12.97 40.60
CA ILE A 176 -19.59 -11.51 40.58
C ILE A 176 -20.79 -11.15 39.71
N ASP A 177 -21.85 -10.73 40.39
CA ASP A 177 -23.12 -10.31 39.85
C ASP A 177 -22.98 -9.41 38.61
N SER A 178 -23.71 -9.70 37.55
CA SER A 178 -23.69 -8.99 36.28
C SER A 178 -24.12 -7.51 36.34
N GLU A 179 -24.54 -7.06 37.51
CA GLU A 179 -24.95 -5.65 37.76
C GLU A 179 -23.82 -4.73 38.19
N THR A 180 -22.66 -5.23 38.60
CA THR A 180 -21.48 -4.40 38.92
C THR A 180 -20.53 -4.29 37.73
N ARG A 181 -20.99 -3.80 36.59
CA ARG A 181 -20.13 -3.20 35.58
C ARG A 181 -19.53 -1.94 36.14
N TYR A 182 -18.27 -1.99 36.53
CA TYR A 182 -17.53 -0.79 36.88
C TYR A 182 -17.43 0.08 35.61
N GLU A 183 -18.20 1.16 35.54
CA GLU A 183 -17.92 2.24 34.62
C GLU A 183 -16.50 2.73 34.95
N ILE A 184 -15.62 2.66 33.96
CA ILE A 184 -14.32 3.30 34.07
C ILE A 184 -14.60 4.80 34.13
N THR A 185 -14.37 5.38 35.28
CA THR A 185 -14.57 6.81 35.49
C THR A 185 -13.59 7.59 34.64
N GLU A 186 -13.99 8.79 34.15
CA GLU A 186 -13.07 9.71 33.48
C GLU A 186 -11.80 9.99 34.31
N GLU A 187 -11.89 9.92 35.64
CA GLU A 187 -10.75 10.04 36.53
C GLU A 187 -9.68 8.99 36.30
N ARG A 188 -10.06 7.71 36.14
CA ARG A 188 -9.09 6.63 35.87
C ARG A 188 -8.45 6.72 34.48
N ALA A 189 -9.21 7.11 33.46
CA ALA A 189 -8.63 7.35 32.13
C ALA A 189 -7.60 8.50 32.18
N LYS A 190 -7.91 9.59 32.92
CA LYS A 190 -6.96 10.70 33.16
C LYS A 190 -5.72 10.25 33.94
N GLU A 191 -5.85 9.31 34.89
CA GLU A 191 -4.71 8.77 35.62
C GLU A 191 -3.70 8.11 34.69
N TYR A 192 -4.15 7.30 33.72
CA TYR A 192 -3.27 6.65 32.74
C TYR A 192 -2.58 7.66 31.82
N THR A 193 -3.30 8.65 31.34
CA THR A 193 -2.75 9.71 30.47
C THR A 193 -1.76 10.60 31.22
N SER A 194 -2.04 10.94 32.49
CA SER A 194 -1.18 11.78 33.32
C SER A 194 0.22 11.18 33.58
N VAL A 195 0.39 9.86 33.47
CA VAL A 195 1.70 9.20 33.60
C VAL A 195 2.66 9.64 32.48
N ILE A 196 2.16 9.72 31.26
CA ILE A 196 2.96 10.17 30.10
C ILE A 196 3.35 11.64 30.28
N GLU A 197 2.39 12.49 30.63
CA GLU A 197 2.60 13.94 30.80
C GLU A 197 3.52 14.25 31.98
N LYS A 198 3.24 13.68 33.17
CA LYS A 198 3.99 13.94 34.40
C LYS A 198 5.45 13.50 34.35
N HIS A 199 5.70 12.35 33.73
CA HIS A 199 7.04 11.77 33.71
C HIS A 199 7.79 12.04 32.40
N GLN A 200 7.20 12.89 31.51
CA GLN A 200 7.78 13.17 30.20
C GLN A 200 8.34 11.89 29.58
N ILE A 201 7.52 10.83 29.53
CA ILE A 201 7.91 9.58 28.90
C ILE A 201 8.10 9.92 27.43
N LYS A 202 9.31 10.40 27.13
CA LYS A 202 9.71 10.65 25.76
C LYS A 202 9.71 9.29 25.11
N LEU A 203 8.76 9.09 24.21
CA LEU A 203 8.57 7.86 23.46
C LEU A 203 9.80 7.53 22.61
N TYR A 204 10.72 8.51 22.48
CA TYR A 204 12.00 8.38 21.76
C TYR A 204 13.13 9.04 22.53
N PRO A 205 14.27 8.34 22.74
CA PRO A 205 15.47 8.96 23.29
C PRO A 205 15.95 10.05 22.33
N GLU A 206 15.97 11.30 22.77
CA GLU A 206 16.57 12.42 22.00
C GLU A 206 18.07 12.19 21.70
N GLU A 207 18.73 11.35 22.47
CA GLU A 207 20.18 11.17 22.41
C GLU A 207 20.69 10.41 21.19
N THR A 208 19.88 9.54 20.57
CA THR A 208 20.24 8.87 19.32
C THR A 208 20.15 9.77 18.10
N ARG A 209 19.52 10.95 18.21
CA ARG A 209 19.35 11.92 17.12
C ARG A 209 20.53 12.91 16.98
N LYS A 210 21.50 12.91 17.90
CA LYS A 210 22.35 14.09 18.12
C LYS A 210 23.37 14.43 17.04
N HIS A 211 23.63 13.60 16.03
CA HIS A 211 24.73 13.92 15.09
C HIS A 211 24.52 13.51 13.63
N TYR A 212 23.35 13.03 13.22
CA TYR A 212 23.12 12.66 11.82
C TYR A 212 22.12 13.61 11.17
N ARG A 213 22.52 14.26 10.08
CA ARG A 213 21.69 15.20 9.33
C ARG A 213 21.21 14.54 8.05
N LEU A 214 19.99 14.89 7.59
CA LEU A 214 19.50 14.41 6.30
C LEU A 214 20.42 14.82 5.15
N LEU A 215 21.06 16.00 5.26
CA LEU A 215 22.01 16.48 4.26
C LEU A 215 23.23 15.54 4.10
N ASP A 216 23.61 14.80 5.14
CA ASP A 216 24.76 13.88 5.10
C ASP A 216 24.53 12.70 4.13
N GLU A 217 23.27 12.34 3.85
CA GLU A 217 22.93 11.32 2.85
C GLU A 217 23.31 11.71 1.41
N TYR A 218 23.59 12.99 1.18
CA TYR A 218 23.91 13.54 -0.13
C TYR A 218 25.37 13.98 -0.27
N ILE A 219 26.24 13.54 0.63
CA ILE A 219 27.68 13.81 0.52
C ILE A 219 28.23 13.23 -0.79
N GLY A 220 28.88 14.06 -1.59
CA GLY A 220 29.42 13.69 -2.91
C GLY A 220 28.43 13.93 -4.08
N TYR A 221 27.23 14.44 -3.81
CA TYR A 221 26.28 14.87 -4.83
C TYR A 221 26.16 16.39 -4.85
N GLU A 222 26.06 16.97 -6.06
CA GLU A 222 25.73 18.38 -6.22
C GLU A 222 24.21 18.57 -6.21
N LEU A 223 23.68 19.00 -5.07
CA LEU A 223 22.28 19.35 -4.95
C LEU A 223 22.02 20.75 -5.51
N THR A 224 20.90 20.95 -6.20
CA THR A 224 20.43 22.28 -6.57
C THR A 224 20.04 23.11 -5.34
N SER A 225 19.87 24.41 -5.51
CA SER A 225 19.48 25.29 -4.40
C SER A 225 18.10 24.91 -3.81
N GLY A 226 17.15 24.53 -4.67
CA GLY A 226 15.85 24.05 -4.27
C GLY A 226 15.89 22.70 -3.56
N GLN A 227 16.73 21.77 -4.03
CA GLN A 227 16.93 20.48 -3.36
C GLN A 227 17.55 20.63 -1.97
N LYS A 228 18.53 21.53 -1.79
CA LYS A 228 19.12 21.81 -0.46
C LYS A 228 18.07 22.33 0.52
N LYS A 229 17.26 23.30 0.10
CA LYS A 229 16.17 23.83 0.92
C LYS A 229 15.15 22.76 1.26
N LEU A 230 14.77 21.91 0.28
CA LEU A 230 13.86 20.80 0.53
C LEU A 230 14.39 19.82 1.58
N VAL A 231 15.68 19.48 1.52
CA VAL A 231 16.35 18.60 2.50
C VAL A 231 16.27 19.20 3.91
N GLU A 232 16.54 20.50 4.06
CA GLU A 232 16.45 21.21 5.34
C GLU A 232 14.99 21.24 5.88
N GLU A 233 14.02 21.49 5.01
CA GLU A 233 12.60 21.51 5.36
C GLU A 233 12.09 20.11 5.76
N LEU A 234 12.51 19.06 5.06
CA LEU A 234 12.16 17.68 5.41
C LEU A 234 12.79 17.26 6.75
N GLU A 235 14.06 17.64 7.00
CA GLU A 235 14.71 17.38 8.29
C GLU A 235 13.97 18.09 9.43
N SER A 236 13.62 19.37 9.23
CA SER A 236 12.81 20.14 10.19
C SER A 236 11.46 19.49 10.44
N PHE A 237 10.75 19.09 9.39
CA PHE A 237 9.45 18.40 9.48
C PHE A 237 9.55 17.08 10.26
N ILE A 238 10.55 16.25 9.97
CA ILE A 238 10.75 14.98 10.66
C ILE A 238 10.99 15.17 12.16
N ASN A 239 11.71 16.22 12.53
CA ASN A 239 12.08 16.53 13.92
C ASN A 239 11.04 17.36 14.67
N ASN A 240 10.02 17.91 14.00
CA ASN A 240 8.95 18.69 14.62
C ASN A 240 7.74 17.82 14.92
N ASP A 241 7.55 17.44 16.17
CA ASP A 241 6.45 16.55 16.60
C ASP A 241 5.03 17.16 16.43
N SER A 242 4.92 18.47 16.22
CA SER A 242 3.62 19.12 15.99
C SER A 242 3.17 19.09 14.51
N GLN A 243 4.02 18.66 13.59
CA GLN A 243 3.72 18.61 12.16
C GLN A 243 3.49 17.16 11.71
N HIS A 244 2.38 16.89 11.02
CA HIS A 244 2.00 15.54 10.63
C HIS A 244 1.88 15.32 9.12
N ILE A 245 1.62 16.38 8.36
CA ILE A 245 1.39 16.29 6.91
C ILE A 245 2.40 17.18 6.18
N PHE A 246 3.10 16.60 5.18
CA PHE A 246 3.98 17.32 4.27
C PHE A 246 3.54 17.09 2.82
N LEU A 247 3.32 18.16 2.06
CA LEU A 247 2.98 18.12 0.65
C LEU A 247 4.20 18.53 -0.18
N LEU A 248 4.88 17.55 -0.79
CA LEU A 248 6.00 17.78 -1.70
C LEU A 248 5.50 17.80 -3.14
N LYS A 249 5.35 18.99 -3.67
CA LYS A 249 5.02 19.22 -5.08
C LYS A 249 6.31 19.43 -5.87
N GLY A 250 6.40 18.87 -7.06
CA GLY A 250 7.60 19.08 -7.86
C GLY A 250 7.42 18.70 -9.32
N TYR A 251 8.13 19.39 -10.20
CA TYR A 251 8.10 19.16 -11.64
C TYR A 251 8.61 17.78 -12.02
N ALA A 252 8.25 17.29 -13.20
CA ALA A 252 8.89 16.11 -13.75
C ALA A 252 10.40 16.35 -13.89
N GLY A 253 11.22 15.36 -13.49
CA GLY A 253 12.68 15.48 -13.61
C GLY A 253 13.40 16.32 -12.54
N THR A 254 12.72 16.79 -11.49
CA THR A 254 13.37 17.58 -10.41
C THR A 254 14.12 16.76 -9.37
N GLY A 255 14.10 15.42 -9.47
CA GLY A 255 14.81 14.54 -8.55
C GLY A 255 14.05 14.18 -7.27
N LYS A 256 12.72 14.29 -7.24
CA LYS A 256 11.89 13.91 -6.07
C LYS A 256 12.24 12.53 -5.52
N THR A 257 12.31 11.52 -6.40
CA THR A 257 12.61 10.13 -5.98
C THR A 257 14.05 9.98 -5.47
N PHE A 258 14.99 10.79 -5.97
CA PHE A 258 16.36 10.83 -5.46
C PHE A 258 16.41 11.37 -4.03
N ILE A 259 15.69 12.46 -3.75
CA ILE A 259 15.57 13.01 -2.39
C ILE A 259 14.85 12.00 -1.46
N LEU A 260 13.83 11.32 -1.96
CA LEU A 260 13.12 10.30 -1.20
C LEU A 260 14.02 9.13 -0.77
N LYS A 261 14.96 8.71 -1.64
CA LYS A 261 15.94 7.67 -1.30
C LYS A 261 16.81 8.06 -0.10
N GLY A 262 17.35 9.29 -0.09
CA GLY A 262 18.12 9.80 1.04
C GLY A 262 17.28 9.94 2.31
N LEU A 263 16.02 10.41 2.19
CA LEU A 263 15.12 10.51 3.33
C LEU A 263 14.85 9.15 3.98
N VAL A 264 14.66 8.09 3.20
CA VAL A 264 14.46 6.73 3.73
C VAL A 264 15.70 6.23 4.47
N ASN A 265 16.90 6.49 3.94
CA ASN A 265 18.15 6.13 4.63
C ASN A 265 18.31 6.92 5.93
N TYR A 266 18.03 8.22 5.90
CA TYR A 266 18.06 9.08 7.08
C TYR A 266 17.09 8.59 8.17
N LEU A 267 15.84 8.31 7.82
CA LEU A 267 14.85 7.78 8.77
C LEU A 267 15.36 6.50 9.44
N ARG A 268 15.96 5.60 8.64
CA ARG A 268 16.57 4.38 9.17
C ARG A 268 17.72 4.67 10.12
N SER A 269 18.62 5.62 9.80
CA SER A 269 19.77 5.97 10.61
C SER A 269 19.40 6.57 11.96
N ILE A 270 18.27 7.27 12.04
CA ILE A 270 17.71 7.80 13.29
C ILE A 270 16.75 6.82 14.00
N GLY A 271 16.68 5.55 13.54
CA GLY A 271 15.85 4.49 14.14
C GLY A 271 14.34 4.70 13.95
N ARG A 272 13.92 5.47 12.96
CA ARG A 272 12.51 5.74 12.65
C ARG A 272 12.04 4.91 11.47
N SER A 273 10.97 4.16 11.66
CA SER A 273 10.43 3.30 10.60
C SER A 273 9.69 4.09 9.54
N SER A 274 9.69 3.57 8.31
CA SER A 274 8.96 4.20 7.20
C SER A 274 8.40 3.18 6.23
N SER A 275 7.26 3.50 5.61
CA SER A 275 6.66 2.77 4.48
C SER A 275 6.75 3.59 3.21
N LEU A 276 7.13 2.94 2.13
CA LEU A 276 7.09 3.49 0.77
C LEU A 276 5.89 2.95 0.03
N SER A 277 5.07 3.82 -0.53
CA SER A 277 3.90 3.41 -1.30
C SER A 277 3.66 4.32 -2.50
N ALA A 278 2.95 3.77 -3.48
CA ALA A 278 2.49 4.51 -4.63
C ALA A 278 1.06 4.07 -5.02
N PRO A 279 0.28 4.88 -5.74
CA PRO A 279 -1.08 4.52 -6.14
C PRO A 279 -1.16 3.30 -7.05
N THR A 280 -0.18 3.11 -7.93
CA THR A 280 -0.13 2.02 -8.90
C THR A 280 1.00 1.04 -8.62
N GLY A 281 0.85 -0.22 -9.08
CA GLY A 281 1.87 -1.24 -8.92
C GLY A 281 3.16 -0.90 -9.66
N LYS A 282 3.04 -0.35 -10.87
CA LYS A 282 4.19 0.09 -11.67
C LYS A 282 4.98 1.20 -10.98
N ALA A 283 4.29 2.22 -10.45
CA ALA A 283 4.96 3.28 -9.69
C ALA A 283 5.65 2.73 -8.43
N ALA A 284 5.04 1.77 -7.73
CA ALA A 284 5.65 1.11 -6.59
C ALA A 284 6.90 0.30 -6.98
N LEU A 285 6.88 -0.37 -8.14
CA LEU A 285 8.06 -1.09 -8.67
C LEU A 285 9.21 -0.12 -8.97
N VAL A 286 8.94 0.95 -9.73
CA VAL A 286 9.93 2.00 -10.04
C VAL A 286 10.49 2.64 -8.77
N LEU A 287 9.63 2.90 -7.79
CA LEU A 287 10.04 3.44 -6.50
C LEU A 287 10.99 2.49 -5.76
N ARG A 288 10.70 1.18 -5.78
CA ARG A 288 11.56 0.15 -5.21
C ARG A 288 12.91 0.06 -5.92
N GLU A 289 12.93 0.05 -7.25
CA GLU A 289 14.17 0.01 -8.03
C GLU A 289 15.07 1.22 -7.74
N LYS A 290 14.50 2.42 -7.69
CA LYS A 290 15.25 3.66 -7.46
C LYS A 290 15.73 3.82 -6.02
N THR A 291 14.94 3.36 -5.04
CA THR A 291 15.29 3.50 -3.62
C THR A 291 16.04 2.30 -3.06
N GLY A 292 15.95 1.12 -3.69
CA GLY A 292 16.48 -0.14 -3.15
C GLY A 292 15.72 -0.63 -1.92
N LYS A 293 14.49 -0.15 -1.68
CA LYS A 293 13.63 -0.49 -0.53
C LYS A 293 12.32 -1.09 -1.00
N VAL A 294 11.71 -1.90 -0.13
CA VAL A 294 10.38 -2.46 -0.39
C VAL A 294 9.38 -1.31 -0.53
N ALA A 295 8.71 -1.25 -1.66
CA ALA A 295 7.60 -0.34 -1.89
C ALA A 295 6.35 -1.14 -2.26
N THR A 296 5.18 -0.68 -1.83
CA THR A 296 3.89 -1.35 -2.04
C THR A 296 2.88 -0.40 -2.68
N THR A 297 1.77 -0.95 -3.18
CA THR A 297 0.67 -0.06 -3.58
C THR A 297 -0.09 0.43 -2.34
N VAL A 298 -0.66 1.63 -2.43
CA VAL A 298 -1.53 2.17 -1.36
C VAL A 298 -2.67 1.20 -1.06
N HIS A 299 -3.29 0.59 -2.07
CA HIS A 299 -4.31 -0.46 -1.87
C HIS A 299 -3.76 -1.65 -1.05
N SER A 300 -2.58 -2.14 -1.36
CA SER A 300 -1.97 -3.26 -0.60
C SER A 300 -1.62 -2.87 0.84
N MET A 301 -1.31 -1.61 1.08
CA MET A 301 -1.02 -1.10 2.43
C MET A 301 -2.30 -1.00 3.27
N VAL A 302 -3.39 -0.49 2.68
CA VAL A 302 -4.60 -0.10 3.40
C VAL A 302 -5.60 -1.24 3.54
N TYR A 303 -5.78 -2.10 2.50
CA TYR A 303 -6.85 -3.11 2.49
C TYR A 303 -6.36 -4.52 2.75
N SER A 304 -7.16 -5.28 3.51
CA SER A 304 -6.91 -6.69 3.78
C SER A 304 -7.49 -7.56 2.68
N LEU A 305 -6.65 -8.43 2.12
CA LEU A 305 -7.12 -9.50 1.24
C LEU A 305 -7.73 -10.69 2.02
N ASP A 306 -7.48 -10.76 3.32
CA ASP A 306 -7.94 -11.85 4.19
C ASP A 306 -9.30 -11.55 4.86
N GLN A 307 -9.80 -10.32 4.72
CA GLN A 307 -11.11 -9.89 5.23
C GLN A 307 -12.01 -9.51 4.06
N LEU A 308 -12.66 -10.51 3.49
CA LEU A 308 -13.60 -10.36 2.39
C LEU A 308 -15.03 -10.51 2.91
N GLU A 309 -15.85 -9.50 2.69
CA GLU A 309 -17.29 -9.55 2.97
C GLU A 309 -18.08 -9.72 1.67
N GLU A 310 -19.07 -10.59 1.71
CA GLU A 310 -19.99 -10.85 0.60
C GLU A 310 -21.37 -10.26 0.94
N TYR A 311 -21.79 -9.25 0.19
CA TYR A 311 -23.13 -8.69 0.30
C TYR A 311 -24.04 -9.26 -0.78
N GLY A 312 -25.12 -9.94 -0.37
CA GLY A 312 -26.23 -10.26 -1.24
C GLY A 312 -27.39 -9.32 -0.90
N GLU A 313 -27.78 -8.43 -1.80
CA GLU A 313 -29.03 -7.71 -1.69
C GLU A 313 -30.15 -8.66 -2.12
N ASP A 314 -31.11 -8.93 -1.25
CA ASP A 314 -32.31 -9.75 -1.35
C ASP A 314 -32.34 -10.97 -2.29
N LYS A 315 -33.10 -12.01 -1.94
CA LYS A 315 -33.21 -13.27 -2.67
C LYS A 315 -33.72 -13.15 -4.13
N GLU A 316 -34.10 -11.94 -4.55
CA GLU A 316 -34.63 -11.65 -5.89
C GLU A 316 -33.71 -10.73 -6.72
N SER A 317 -32.73 -10.01 -6.13
CA SER A 317 -31.72 -9.25 -6.86
C SER A 317 -30.43 -10.06 -6.96
N GLU A 318 -30.02 -10.39 -8.18
CA GLU A 318 -28.79 -11.11 -8.52
C GLU A 318 -27.50 -10.28 -8.30
N THR A 319 -27.55 -9.20 -7.51
CA THR A 319 -26.41 -8.32 -7.23
C THR A 319 -25.58 -8.86 -6.08
N PHE A 320 -24.39 -9.28 -6.41
CA PHE A 320 -23.38 -9.82 -5.52
C PHE A 320 -22.21 -8.85 -5.46
N LYS A 321 -21.79 -8.40 -4.27
CA LYS A 321 -20.71 -7.45 -4.08
C LYS A 321 -19.65 -7.98 -3.12
N LEU A 322 -18.40 -7.97 -3.55
CA LEU A 322 -17.23 -8.31 -2.72
C LEU A 322 -16.64 -7.02 -2.11
N ILE A 323 -16.57 -6.95 -0.79
CA ILE A 323 -15.99 -5.80 -0.08
C ILE A 323 -14.74 -6.22 0.66
N PHE A 324 -13.61 -5.58 0.34
CA PHE A 324 -12.34 -5.72 1.05
C PHE A 324 -12.25 -4.68 2.16
N GLN A 325 -12.08 -5.15 3.39
CA GLN A 325 -12.02 -4.29 4.59
C GLN A 325 -10.65 -3.62 4.75
N LEU A 326 -10.60 -2.54 5.53
CA LEU A 326 -9.36 -1.91 5.93
C LEU A 326 -8.56 -2.84 6.85
N LYS A 327 -7.23 -2.82 6.70
CA LYS A 327 -6.32 -3.45 7.65
C LYS A 327 -6.27 -2.67 8.96
N ASP A 328 -6.00 -3.38 10.05
CA ASP A 328 -5.51 -2.72 11.25
C ASP A 328 -4.12 -2.11 10.95
N ASN A 329 -3.87 -0.91 11.44
CA ASN A 329 -2.57 -0.27 11.28
C ASN A 329 -1.57 -0.87 12.28
N GLU A 330 -0.62 -1.64 11.75
CA GLU A 330 0.39 -2.37 12.50
C GLU A 330 1.71 -1.61 12.63
N ASN A 331 1.79 -0.40 12.07
CA ASN A 331 3.00 0.39 12.07
C ASN A 331 3.24 1.06 13.42
N PRO A 332 4.51 1.33 13.77
CA PRO A 332 4.88 2.06 14.99
C PRO A 332 4.21 3.42 15.13
N THR A 333 4.13 3.91 16.35
CA THR A 333 3.52 5.20 16.67
C THR A 333 4.27 6.41 16.10
N ASP A 334 5.52 6.24 15.67
CA ASP A 334 6.34 7.28 15.02
C ASP A 334 6.57 7.02 13.52
N HIS A 335 5.81 6.14 12.94
CA HIS A 335 5.99 5.72 11.56
C HIS A 335 5.81 6.88 10.57
N VAL A 336 6.63 6.86 9.50
CA VAL A 336 6.56 7.85 8.43
C VAL A 336 6.06 7.20 7.14
N TYR A 337 4.92 7.65 6.64
CA TYR A 337 4.34 7.20 5.38
C TYR A 337 4.83 8.08 4.25
N LEU A 338 5.46 7.48 3.26
CA LEU A 338 6.00 8.16 2.08
C LEU A 338 5.20 7.69 0.87
N ILE A 339 4.39 8.56 0.31
CA ILE A 339 3.46 8.25 -0.77
C ILE A 339 3.91 8.99 -2.02
N ASP A 340 4.54 8.27 -2.95
CA ASP A 340 4.97 8.84 -4.24
C ASP A 340 3.83 8.78 -5.28
N GLU A 341 3.93 9.56 -6.35
CA GLU A 341 2.90 9.71 -7.39
C GLU A 341 1.51 10.04 -6.81
N SER A 342 1.48 10.85 -5.75
CA SER A 342 0.25 11.18 -5.01
C SER A 342 -0.78 11.95 -5.85
N SER A 343 -0.37 12.50 -7.00
CA SER A 343 -1.28 13.12 -7.97
C SER A 343 -2.38 12.16 -8.46
N LEU A 344 -2.14 10.84 -8.38
CA LEU A 344 -3.08 9.78 -8.80
C LEU A 344 -4.02 9.29 -7.68
N LEU A 345 -3.85 9.74 -6.44
CA LEU A 345 -4.71 9.31 -5.34
C LEU A 345 -6.10 9.94 -5.44
N SER A 346 -7.07 9.09 -5.73
CA SER A 346 -8.48 9.50 -5.87
C SER A 346 -9.20 9.53 -4.53
N ASN A 347 -10.11 10.52 -4.38
CA ASN A 347 -11.15 10.51 -3.35
C ASN A 347 -12.57 10.43 -3.93
N ALA A 348 -12.67 10.25 -5.26
CA ALA A 348 -13.96 9.94 -5.88
C ALA A 348 -14.39 8.53 -5.49
N VAL A 349 -15.68 8.36 -5.25
CA VAL A 349 -16.24 7.02 -4.94
C VAL A 349 -16.00 6.09 -6.12
N ASN A 350 -15.25 5.04 -5.87
CA ASN A 350 -15.08 3.94 -6.80
C ASN A 350 -16.12 2.86 -6.47
N ASP A 351 -17.30 3.02 -7.04
CA ASP A 351 -18.40 2.09 -6.88
C ASP A 351 -18.47 1.15 -8.08
N ASN A 352 -17.55 0.18 -8.09
CA ASN A 352 -17.68 -0.95 -9.00
C ASN A 352 -18.79 -1.85 -8.45
N GLU A 353 -19.74 -2.23 -9.30
CA GLU A 353 -20.89 -3.05 -8.88
C GLU A 353 -20.48 -4.40 -8.29
N PHE A 354 -19.31 -4.92 -8.63
CA PHE A 354 -18.87 -6.26 -8.20
C PHE A 354 -17.82 -6.24 -7.08
N ILE A 355 -16.86 -5.31 -7.09
CA ILE A 355 -15.78 -5.23 -6.11
C ILE A 355 -15.70 -3.82 -5.53
N ARG A 356 -15.66 -3.72 -4.20
CA ARG A 356 -15.44 -2.48 -3.48
C ARG A 356 -14.31 -2.63 -2.47
N PHE A 357 -13.49 -1.60 -2.33
CA PHE A 357 -12.45 -1.51 -1.32
C PHE A 357 -12.88 -0.48 -0.26
N GLY A 358 -12.99 -0.91 0.98
CA GLY A 358 -13.36 -0.07 2.11
C GLY A 358 -14.58 0.82 1.87
N SER A 359 -14.44 2.12 2.07
CA SER A 359 -15.47 3.12 1.80
C SER A 359 -15.71 3.36 0.29
N GLY A 360 -14.77 2.91 -0.57
CA GLY A 360 -14.68 3.26 -1.98
C GLY A 360 -13.92 4.56 -2.25
N ARG A 361 -13.41 5.24 -1.21
CA ARG A 361 -12.64 6.49 -1.27
C ARG A 361 -11.22 6.23 -0.79
N LEU A 362 -10.31 5.99 -1.72
CA LEU A 362 -8.96 5.53 -1.38
C LEU A 362 -8.20 6.50 -0.48
N LEU A 363 -8.28 7.80 -0.72
CA LEU A 363 -7.56 8.78 0.10
C LEU A 363 -8.16 8.90 1.50
N ASP A 364 -9.48 8.91 1.66
CA ASP A 364 -10.14 8.89 2.96
C ASP A 364 -9.78 7.62 3.74
N ASP A 365 -9.82 6.46 3.08
CA ASP A 365 -9.45 5.18 3.69
C ASP A 365 -7.96 5.13 4.09
N LEU A 366 -7.07 5.73 3.30
CA LEU A 366 -5.65 5.89 3.64
C LEU A 366 -5.48 6.76 4.88
N MET A 367 -6.15 7.91 4.95
CA MET A 367 -6.05 8.81 6.11
C MET A 367 -6.64 8.16 7.37
N HIS A 368 -7.74 7.42 7.23
CA HIS A 368 -8.31 6.64 8.32
C HIS A 368 -7.36 5.52 8.79
N PHE A 369 -6.71 4.82 7.86
CA PHE A 369 -5.70 3.80 8.19
C PHE A 369 -4.49 4.41 8.91
N ILE A 370 -3.98 5.56 8.46
CA ILE A 370 -2.86 6.26 9.12
C ILE A 370 -3.27 6.74 10.52
N ASN A 371 -4.50 7.24 10.66
CA ASN A 371 -5.08 7.76 11.90
C ASN A 371 -4.23 8.87 12.53
N LEU A 372 -4.31 10.08 11.98
CA LEU A 372 -3.65 11.27 12.50
C LEU A 372 -4.49 12.03 13.54
N ASP A 373 -5.75 11.62 13.78
CA ASP A 373 -6.69 12.30 14.68
C ASP A 373 -6.29 12.16 16.15
N SER A 374 -5.47 11.18 16.47
CA SER A 374 -4.98 10.97 17.82
C SER A 374 -3.70 11.76 18.07
N ASN A 375 -3.72 12.68 19.03
CA ASN A 375 -2.55 13.47 19.42
C ASN A 375 -1.45 12.66 20.12
N ASP A 376 -1.72 11.38 20.44
CA ASP A 376 -0.77 10.48 21.10
C ASP A 376 0.28 9.93 20.13
N HIS A 377 0.11 10.19 18.81
CA HIS A 377 0.98 9.68 17.76
C HIS A 377 1.97 10.73 17.28
N LYS A 378 3.15 10.24 16.88
CA LYS A 378 4.14 11.01 16.12
C LYS A 378 4.18 10.58 14.66
N LYS A 379 3.14 9.93 14.19
CA LYS A 379 3.00 9.50 12.79
C LYS A 379 3.05 10.70 11.85
N LYS A 380 3.69 10.51 10.71
CA LYS A 380 3.79 11.53 9.68
C LYS A 380 3.46 10.93 8.33
N VAL A 381 2.90 11.75 7.46
CA VAL A 381 2.70 11.42 6.06
C VAL A 381 3.30 12.48 5.15
N ILE A 382 4.03 12.03 4.13
CA ILE A 382 4.60 12.88 3.09
C ILE A 382 3.99 12.45 1.77
N PHE A 383 3.15 13.31 1.20
CA PHE A 383 2.60 13.14 -0.13
C PHE A 383 3.53 13.79 -1.15
N ILE A 384 3.95 13.01 -2.14
CA ILE A 384 4.94 13.43 -3.13
C ILE A 384 4.30 13.30 -4.51
N GLY A 385 4.35 14.34 -5.33
CA GLY A 385 3.76 14.28 -6.67
C GLY A 385 3.99 15.53 -7.50
N ASP A 386 3.29 15.60 -8.61
CA ASP A 386 3.28 16.72 -9.52
C ASP A 386 1.83 17.17 -9.75
N ASP A 387 1.48 18.34 -9.23
CA ASP A 387 0.14 18.92 -9.27
C ASP A 387 -0.28 19.42 -10.67
N ALA A 388 0.68 19.52 -11.60
CA ALA A 388 0.42 19.82 -13.00
C ALA A 388 0.13 18.57 -13.85
N GLN A 389 0.37 17.35 -13.33
CA GLN A 389 -0.04 16.13 -13.99
C GLN A 389 -1.56 15.93 -13.92
N LEU A 390 -2.06 14.97 -14.70
CA LEU A 390 -3.47 14.61 -14.68
C LEU A 390 -3.96 14.30 -13.27
N ALA A 391 -5.08 14.90 -12.93
CA ALA A 391 -5.85 14.55 -11.74
C ALA A 391 -6.39 13.11 -11.82
N PRO A 392 -6.77 12.50 -10.70
CA PRO A 392 -7.40 11.20 -10.70
C PRO A 392 -8.70 11.21 -11.54
N VAL A 393 -9.03 10.05 -12.10
CA VAL A 393 -10.26 9.90 -12.91
C VAL A 393 -11.49 10.37 -12.13
N LYS A 394 -12.36 11.15 -12.76
CA LYS A 394 -13.55 11.81 -12.19
C LYS A 394 -13.24 12.94 -11.19
N MET A 395 -12.05 13.49 -11.19
CA MET A 395 -11.66 14.63 -10.37
C MET A 395 -11.00 15.72 -11.22
N ASP A 396 -11.17 16.98 -10.83
CA ASP A 396 -10.59 18.14 -11.51
C ASP A 396 -9.26 18.59 -10.91
N TYR A 397 -8.88 18.05 -9.75
CA TYR A 397 -7.63 18.33 -9.06
C TYR A 397 -7.15 17.10 -8.29
N SER A 398 -5.89 17.12 -7.83
CA SER A 398 -5.29 16.05 -7.05
C SER A 398 -5.47 16.32 -5.54
N PRO A 399 -6.43 15.68 -4.85
CA PRO A 399 -6.75 16.00 -3.45
C PRO A 399 -5.59 15.73 -2.50
N ALA A 400 -4.79 14.70 -2.76
CA ALA A 400 -3.63 14.37 -1.93
C ALA A 400 -2.48 15.39 -2.00
N LEU A 401 -2.52 16.32 -2.96
CA LEU A 401 -1.57 17.44 -3.10
C LEU A 401 -2.24 18.79 -2.82
N ALA A 402 -3.50 18.81 -2.40
CA ALA A 402 -4.24 20.03 -2.11
C ALA A 402 -4.36 20.28 -0.60
N ARG A 403 -3.81 21.39 -0.12
CA ARG A 403 -3.89 21.81 1.29
C ARG A 403 -5.32 21.89 1.78
N GLU A 404 -6.21 22.42 0.94
CA GLU A 404 -7.62 22.67 1.25
C GLU A 404 -8.36 21.38 1.60
N TYR A 405 -7.98 20.27 0.99
CA TYR A 405 -8.55 18.94 1.28
C TYR A 405 -8.28 18.55 2.75
N PHE A 406 -7.03 18.65 3.20
CA PHE A 406 -6.65 18.29 4.56
C PHE A 406 -7.17 19.29 5.60
N VAL A 407 -7.21 20.59 5.28
CA VAL A 407 -7.86 21.60 6.12
C VAL A 407 -9.35 21.29 6.29
N GLY A 408 -10.00 20.78 5.26
CA GLY A 408 -11.40 20.33 5.32
C GLY A 408 -11.64 19.17 6.29
N ILE A 409 -10.65 18.27 6.43
CA ILE A 409 -10.74 17.10 7.33
C ILE A 409 -10.32 17.47 8.77
N TYR A 410 -9.16 18.11 8.93
CA TYR A 410 -8.50 18.30 10.23
C TYR A 410 -8.68 19.72 10.81
N GLY A 411 -9.35 20.62 10.09
CA GLY A 411 -9.54 22.00 10.49
C GLY A 411 -8.39 22.94 10.07
N SER A 412 -8.62 24.25 10.21
CA SER A 412 -7.67 25.29 9.80
C SER A 412 -6.36 25.29 10.60
N ASP A 413 -6.39 24.74 11.80
CA ASP A 413 -5.25 24.72 12.72
C ASP A 413 -4.32 23.51 12.47
N CYS A 414 -4.69 22.60 11.53
CA CYS A 414 -3.83 21.48 11.15
C CYS A 414 -2.52 21.99 10.53
N PRO A 415 -1.36 21.69 11.12
CA PRO A 415 -0.07 22.14 10.63
C PRO A 415 0.36 21.31 9.42
N ILE A 416 0.02 21.80 8.24
CA ILE A 416 0.40 21.23 6.95
C ILE A 416 1.58 22.02 6.41
N GLN A 417 2.69 21.34 6.12
CA GLN A 417 3.84 21.93 5.48
C GLN A 417 3.81 21.63 3.98
N GLU A 418 4.14 22.61 3.16
CA GLU A 418 4.19 22.48 1.71
C GLU A 418 5.54 22.92 1.18
N PHE A 419 6.03 22.21 0.18
CA PHE A 419 7.24 22.62 -0.54
C PHE A 419 7.06 22.34 -2.04
N GLN A 420 7.49 23.29 -2.87
CA GLN A 420 7.46 23.16 -4.33
C GLN A 420 8.87 23.12 -4.89
N LEU A 421 9.23 22.00 -5.53
CA LEU A 421 10.53 21.80 -6.18
C LEU A 421 10.40 22.09 -7.67
N THR A 422 11.04 23.17 -8.14
CA THR A 422 10.87 23.67 -9.50
C THR A 422 12.07 23.44 -10.41
N GLU A 423 13.28 23.30 -9.84
CA GLU A 423 14.53 23.16 -10.60
C GLU A 423 14.64 21.75 -11.21
N VAL A 424 14.67 21.65 -12.54
CA VAL A 424 14.76 20.39 -13.28
C VAL A 424 16.22 19.97 -13.43
N VAL A 425 16.54 18.74 -13.06
CA VAL A 425 17.94 18.21 -13.07
C VAL A 425 18.15 17.21 -14.22
N ARG A 426 17.09 16.59 -14.73
CA ARG A 426 17.14 15.35 -15.52
C ARG A 426 17.42 15.53 -17.01
N GLN A 427 17.03 16.65 -17.58
CA GLN A 427 17.16 16.92 -19.02
C GLN A 427 18.20 18.00 -19.27
N LYS A 428 18.81 17.98 -20.48
CA LYS A 428 19.68 19.07 -20.92
C LYS A 428 18.86 20.36 -20.88
N GLU A 429 19.44 21.45 -20.39
CA GLU A 429 18.80 22.77 -20.35
C GLU A 429 18.22 23.22 -21.72
N SER A 430 18.72 22.62 -22.81
CA SER A 430 18.31 22.89 -24.20
C SER A 430 17.15 22.00 -24.72
N SER A 431 16.55 21.11 -23.87
CA SER A 431 15.46 20.22 -24.36
C SER A 431 14.20 21.01 -24.70
N LEU A 432 13.73 20.81 -25.92
CA LEU A 432 12.49 21.42 -26.41
C LEU A 432 11.25 20.83 -25.76
N ILE A 433 11.29 19.53 -25.43
CA ILE A 433 10.23 18.85 -24.66
C ILE A 433 10.08 19.55 -23.31
N LEU A 434 11.20 19.77 -22.60
CA LEU A 434 11.18 20.43 -21.30
C LEU A 434 10.69 21.88 -21.41
N LYS A 435 11.12 22.63 -22.42
CA LYS A 435 10.69 24.01 -22.63
C LYS A 435 9.18 24.10 -22.83
N ASN A 436 8.62 23.22 -23.64
CA ASN A 436 7.18 23.16 -23.86
C ASN A 436 6.42 22.77 -22.59
N ALA A 437 6.93 21.77 -21.83
CA ALA A 437 6.33 21.35 -20.56
C ALA A 437 6.31 22.49 -19.53
N LEU A 438 7.38 23.26 -19.41
CA LEU A 438 7.44 24.40 -18.51
C LEU A 438 6.46 25.50 -18.89
N ARG A 439 6.31 25.80 -20.19
CA ARG A 439 5.30 26.76 -20.69
C ARG A 439 3.88 26.35 -20.34
N ILE A 440 3.53 25.08 -20.56
CA ILE A 440 2.19 24.56 -20.20
C ILE A 440 1.97 24.69 -18.70
N ARG A 441 2.97 24.39 -17.88
CA ARG A 441 2.88 24.50 -16.43
C ARG A 441 2.75 25.95 -15.95
N GLU A 442 3.45 26.88 -16.59
CA GLU A 442 3.31 28.30 -16.29
C GLU A 442 1.88 28.76 -16.55
N ASN A 443 1.31 28.39 -17.69
CA ASN A 443 -0.10 28.68 -18.01
C ASN A 443 -1.05 28.07 -16.99
N LEU A 444 -0.81 26.83 -16.53
CA LEU A 444 -1.59 26.19 -15.47
C LEU A 444 -1.50 26.98 -14.13
N SER A 445 -0.34 27.51 -13.79
CA SER A 445 -0.14 28.27 -12.55
C SER A 445 -0.79 29.65 -12.58
N GLN A 446 -1.02 30.20 -13.77
CA GLN A 446 -1.60 31.52 -14.00
C GLN A 446 -3.08 31.44 -14.42
N ASP A 447 -3.66 30.23 -14.49
CA ASP A 447 -5.02 29.97 -15.01
C ASP A 447 -5.25 30.54 -16.44
N ILE A 448 -4.21 30.48 -17.28
CA ILE A 448 -4.26 30.98 -18.68
C ILE A 448 -4.47 29.80 -19.63
N PHE A 449 -5.68 29.69 -20.21
CA PHE A 449 -6.05 28.58 -21.09
C PHE A 449 -6.53 29.05 -22.46
N ASN A 450 -6.24 30.27 -22.88
CA ASN A 450 -6.70 30.83 -24.14
C ASN A 450 -5.79 30.54 -25.34
N GLN A 451 -4.56 30.04 -25.09
CA GLN A 451 -3.63 29.65 -26.15
C GLN A 451 -2.85 28.41 -25.77
N LEU A 452 -2.55 27.60 -26.77
CA LEU A 452 -1.75 26.38 -26.62
C LEU A 452 -0.82 26.26 -27.83
N ILE A 453 0.43 26.66 -27.63
CA ILE A 453 1.49 26.69 -28.65
C ILE A 453 2.58 25.73 -28.22
N ILE A 454 2.95 24.79 -29.10
CA ILE A 454 4.03 23.84 -28.90
C ILE A 454 5.15 24.12 -29.89
N GLU A 455 6.29 24.55 -29.43
CA GLU A 455 7.47 24.70 -30.26
C GLU A 455 7.92 23.34 -30.79
N GLN A 456 8.21 23.27 -32.07
CA GLN A 456 8.54 22.05 -32.82
C GLN A 456 9.87 22.24 -33.56
N ASP A 457 10.55 21.10 -33.78
CA ASP A 457 11.74 21.03 -34.61
C ASP A 457 11.75 19.71 -35.39
N ASP A 458 12.82 19.44 -36.14
CA ASP A 458 12.97 18.20 -36.92
C ASP A 458 13.68 17.08 -36.14
N CYS A 459 14.00 17.29 -34.83
CA CYS A 459 14.87 16.41 -34.07
C CYS A 459 14.21 15.83 -32.81
N GLU A 460 13.61 16.69 -31.98
CA GLU A 460 13.13 16.33 -30.64
C GLU A 460 11.58 16.37 -30.56
N VAL A 461 10.95 17.44 -31.09
CA VAL A 461 9.48 17.60 -31.09
C VAL A 461 8.97 17.75 -32.51
N ILE A 462 8.41 16.68 -33.04
CA ILE A 462 8.09 16.57 -34.49
C ILE A 462 6.58 16.44 -34.69
N SER A 463 6.00 17.22 -35.59
CA SER A 463 4.60 17.06 -35.96
C SER A 463 4.43 16.04 -37.07
N LEU A 464 3.42 15.19 -36.96
CA LEU A 464 3.04 14.20 -37.96
C LEU A 464 1.56 14.32 -38.34
N GLN A 465 1.28 14.10 -39.60
CA GLN A 465 -0.11 13.86 -40.05
C GLN A 465 -0.48 12.37 -39.75
N THR A 466 -1.78 12.08 -39.57
CA THR A 466 -2.25 10.71 -39.32
C THR A 466 -1.76 9.69 -40.35
N ASN A 467 -1.73 10.08 -41.62
CA ASN A 467 -1.27 9.19 -42.70
C ASN A 467 0.25 8.92 -42.68
N GLN A 468 1.03 9.70 -41.94
CA GLN A 468 2.47 9.53 -41.76
C GLN A 468 2.80 8.70 -40.51
N PHE A 469 1.87 8.61 -39.58
CA PHE A 469 2.07 8.03 -38.27
C PHE A 469 2.64 6.62 -38.36
N LEU A 470 1.96 5.71 -39.06
CA LEU A 470 2.36 4.28 -39.07
C LEU A 470 3.76 4.10 -39.64
N ASN A 471 4.10 4.81 -40.72
CA ASN A 471 5.45 4.75 -41.29
C ASN A 471 6.50 5.28 -40.31
N ALA A 472 6.23 6.42 -39.67
CA ALA A 472 7.14 6.99 -38.65
C ALA A 472 7.33 6.07 -37.45
N TYR A 473 6.25 5.44 -36.97
CA TYR A 473 6.30 4.45 -35.88
C TYR A 473 7.16 3.24 -36.28
N MET A 474 6.86 2.63 -37.42
CA MET A 474 7.58 1.45 -37.91
C MET A 474 9.07 1.73 -38.18
N MET A 475 9.39 2.90 -38.76
CA MET A 475 10.77 3.33 -38.97
C MET A 475 11.51 3.55 -37.62
N ASN A 476 10.85 4.14 -36.64
CA ASN A 476 11.46 4.38 -35.32
C ASN A 476 11.75 3.08 -34.57
N CYS A 477 10.94 2.06 -34.80
CA CYS A 477 11.08 0.73 -34.16
C CYS A 477 11.85 -0.28 -35.06
N ASP A 478 12.47 0.12 -36.15
CA ASP A 478 13.14 -0.77 -37.14
C ASP A 478 12.25 -1.95 -37.59
N ASN A 479 10.96 -1.71 -37.73
CA ASN A 479 9.91 -2.72 -38.04
C ASN A 479 9.92 -3.91 -37.07
N ARG A 480 10.23 -3.66 -35.81
CA ARG A 480 10.25 -4.67 -34.72
C ARG A 480 9.46 -4.18 -33.53
N ILE A 481 9.20 -5.10 -32.62
CA ILE A 481 8.61 -4.73 -31.33
C ILE A 481 9.68 -4.01 -30.50
N ASP A 482 9.32 -2.84 -30.03
CA ASP A 482 10.19 -1.96 -29.28
C ASP A 482 9.58 -1.63 -27.91
N GLU A 483 10.38 -1.76 -26.85
CA GLU A 483 9.99 -1.38 -25.50
C GLU A 483 10.14 0.11 -25.22
N ASP A 484 10.96 0.81 -26.02
CA ASP A 484 11.34 2.20 -25.84
C ASP A 484 10.33 3.19 -26.47
N SER A 485 9.39 2.69 -27.28
CA SER A 485 8.38 3.51 -27.99
C SER A 485 6.98 3.18 -27.53
N ILE A 486 6.14 4.23 -27.49
CA ILE A 486 4.73 4.09 -27.08
C ILE A 486 3.85 5.14 -27.79
N VAL A 487 2.60 4.75 -28.11
CA VAL A 487 1.56 5.71 -28.52
C VAL A 487 0.73 6.09 -27.31
N ILE A 488 0.50 7.37 -27.10
CA ILE A 488 -0.35 7.90 -26.03
C ILE A 488 -1.54 8.65 -26.62
N ALA A 489 -2.74 8.23 -26.24
CA ALA A 489 -3.99 8.85 -26.68
C ALA A 489 -4.93 9.16 -25.50
N SER A 490 -6.00 9.90 -25.79
CA SER A 490 -6.94 10.36 -24.74
C SER A 490 -8.00 9.33 -24.37
N LYS A 491 -8.45 8.50 -25.32
CA LYS A 491 -9.59 7.56 -25.17
C LYS A 491 -9.19 6.12 -25.45
N ASN A 492 -9.86 5.17 -24.79
CA ASN A 492 -9.64 3.75 -25.02
C ASN A 492 -9.94 3.31 -26.46
N ASP A 493 -10.98 3.90 -27.11
CA ASP A 493 -11.31 3.59 -28.50
C ASP A 493 -10.17 3.98 -29.43
N THR A 494 -9.57 5.16 -29.25
CA THR A 494 -8.41 5.62 -30.02
C THR A 494 -7.19 4.72 -29.78
N VAL A 495 -6.94 4.34 -28.53
CA VAL A 495 -5.88 3.38 -28.16
C VAL A 495 -6.10 2.04 -28.87
N CYS A 496 -7.34 1.55 -28.92
CA CYS A 496 -7.68 0.30 -29.61
C CYS A 496 -7.36 0.38 -31.11
N ILE A 497 -7.69 1.51 -31.77
CA ILE A 497 -7.37 1.76 -33.18
C ILE A 497 -5.86 1.74 -33.41
N TYR A 498 -5.07 2.45 -32.61
CA TYR A 498 -3.61 2.44 -32.75
C TYR A 498 -2.99 1.07 -32.47
N ASN A 499 -3.44 0.35 -31.47
CA ASN A 499 -3.00 -1.02 -31.20
C ASN A 499 -3.26 -1.94 -32.39
N LYS A 500 -4.45 -1.83 -33.00
CA LYS A 500 -4.81 -2.60 -34.19
C LYS A 500 -3.94 -2.26 -35.38
N LEU A 501 -3.77 -0.97 -35.71
CA LEU A 501 -2.97 -0.51 -36.84
C LEU A 501 -1.50 -0.95 -36.74
N ILE A 502 -0.90 -0.81 -35.56
CA ILE A 502 0.48 -1.20 -35.35
C ILE A 502 0.63 -2.72 -35.43
N ARG A 503 -0.29 -3.47 -34.81
CA ARG A 503 -0.26 -4.93 -34.81
C ARG A 503 -0.44 -5.50 -36.21
N GLU A 504 -1.37 -4.98 -37.01
CA GLU A 504 -1.57 -5.37 -38.42
C GLU A 504 -0.33 -5.11 -39.27
N ALA A 505 0.44 -4.08 -38.97
CA ALA A 505 1.70 -3.81 -39.66
C ALA A 505 2.84 -4.74 -39.22
N LEU A 506 2.88 -5.13 -37.94
CA LEU A 506 3.89 -6.04 -37.41
C LEU A 506 3.60 -7.50 -37.75
N PHE A 507 2.32 -7.89 -37.76
CA PHE A 507 1.84 -9.25 -37.98
C PHE A 507 0.71 -9.25 -39.04
N PRO A 508 1.04 -9.07 -40.31
CA PRO A 508 0.06 -9.07 -41.40
C PRO A 508 -0.70 -10.42 -41.46
N GLU A 509 -2.04 -10.33 -41.64
CA GLU A 509 -2.95 -11.47 -41.77
C GLU A 509 -3.17 -12.29 -40.47
N GLU A 510 -2.62 -11.88 -39.34
CA GLU A 510 -2.81 -12.55 -38.04
C GLU A 510 -3.93 -11.89 -37.24
N GLU A 511 -5.08 -12.56 -37.14
CA GLU A 511 -6.22 -12.07 -36.35
C GLU A 511 -6.08 -12.42 -34.87
N GLU A 512 -5.59 -13.60 -34.54
CA GLU A 512 -5.39 -14.11 -33.19
C GLU A 512 -4.05 -13.66 -32.61
N VAL A 513 -3.89 -13.76 -31.28
CA VAL A 513 -2.62 -13.44 -30.61
C VAL A 513 -1.50 -14.40 -31.07
N VAL A 514 -0.32 -13.85 -31.31
CA VAL A 514 0.84 -14.57 -31.83
C VAL A 514 2.07 -14.34 -30.96
N PRO A 515 3.08 -15.25 -31.04
CA PRO A 515 4.38 -15.01 -30.43
C PRO A 515 4.98 -13.68 -30.91
N GLY A 516 5.48 -12.90 -29.96
CA GLY A 516 5.98 -11.55 -30.20
C GLY A 516 4.97 -10.44 -29.89
N ASP A 517 3.68 -10.72 -29.77
CA ASP A 517 2.71 -9.69 -29.39
C ASP A 517 3.09 -9.04 -28.04
N ARG A 518 3.06 -7.73 -28.00
CA ARG A 518 3.24 -6.94 -26.76
C ARG A 518 1.89 -6.71 -26.11
N ILE A 519 1.77 -7.08 -24.86
CA ILE A 519 0.55 -6.91 -24.07
C ILE A 519 0.82 -6.05 -22.83
N MET A 520 -0.24 -5.43 -22.29
CA MET A 520 -0.22 -4.68 -21.05
C MET A 520 -1.31 -5.22 -20.12
N PHE A 521 -0.93 -5.58 -18.89
CA PHE A 521 -1.88 -6.04 -17.88
C PHE A 521 -2.86 -4.95 -17.47
N THR A 522 -4.15 -5.31 -17.39
CA THR A 522 -5.20 -4.38 -16.97
C THR A 522 -5.65 -4.59 -15.52
N LYS A 523 -5.18 -5.65 -14.88
CA LYS A 523 -5.47 -6.03 -13.49
C LYS A 523 -4.24 -6.64 -12.83
N ASN A 524 -4.09 -6.41 -11.52
CA ASN A 524 -3.07 -7.13 -10.75
C ASN A 524 -3.38 -8.63 -10.74
N THR A 525 -2.37 -9.45 -10.98
CA THR A 525 -2.51 -10.91 -11.04
C THR A 525 -1.28 -11.61 -10.47
N PHE A 526 -1.36 -12.93 -10.32
CA PHE A 526 -0.23 -13.79 -9.98
C PHE A 526 0.00 -14.78 -11.12
N ILE A 527 1.24 -14.92 -11.55
CA ILE A 527 1.65 -15.84 -12.59
C ILE A 527 2.81 -16.68 -12.03
N ASP A 528 2.60 -17.97 -11.90
CA ASP A 528 3.56 -18.88 -11.25
C ASP A 528 4.01 -18.38 -9.87
N GLY A 529 3.02 -17.94 -9.05
CA GLY A 529 3.26 -17.40 -7.70
C GLY A 529 3.94 -16.03 -7.63
N LYS A 530 4.29 -15.43 -8.77
CA LYS A 530 4.91 -14.11 -8.87
C LYS A 530 3.86 -13.05 -9.16
N ARG A 531 3.93 -11.96 -8.45
CA ARG A 531 2.97 -10.86 -8.60
C ARG A 531 3.31 -10.01 -9.82
N VAL A 532 2.29 -9.69 -10.61
CA VAL A 532 2.33 -8.77 -11.75
C VAL A 532 1.31 -7.67 -11.55
N TYR A 533 1.67 -6.45 -11.88
CA TYR A 533 0.85 -5.28 -11.59
C TYR A 533 0.12 -4.77 -12.84
N ASN A 534 -1.03 -4.14 -12.61
CA ASN A 534 -1.75 -3.40 -13.63
C ASN A 534 -0.87 -2.29 -14.23
N GLY A 535 -0.83 -2.21 -15.58
CA GLY A 535 0.00 -1.26 -16.31
C GLY A 535 1.40 -1.74 -16.66
N GLU A 536 1.81 -2.94 -16.18
CA GLU A 536 3.05 -3.58 -16.62
C GLU A 536 2.87 -4.23 -18.00
N PHE A 537 3.99 -4.39 -18.69
CA PHE A 537 4.03 -4.98 -20.03
C PHE A 537 4.59 -6.39 -19.98
N ALA A 538 4.17 -7.18 -20.96
CA ALA A 538 4.71 -8.51 -21.22
C ALA A 538 4.77 -8.77 -22.72
N THR A 539 5.59 -9.74 -23.11
CA THR A 539 5.67 -10.23 -24.49
C THR A 539 5.20 -11.68 -24.55
N ILE A 540 4.37 -12.00 -25.53
CA ILE A 540 3.95 -13.37 -25.79
C ILE A 540 5.13 -14.14 -26.38
N VAL A 541 5.54 -15.23 -25.73
CA VAL A 541 6.64 -16.11 -26.18
C VAL A 541 6.11 -17.26 -27.00
N SER A 542 5.04 -17.89 -26.53
CA SER A 542 4.39 -19.04 -27.19
C SER A 542 2.88 -18.98 -26.99
N VAL A 543 2.15 -19.51 -27.95
CA VAL A 543 0.68 -19.54 -27.96
C VAL A 543 0.21 -21.01 -28.04
N GLY A 544 -0.68 -21.36 -27.13
CA GLY A 544 -1.32 -22.68 -27.06
C GLY A 544 -2.78 -22.63 -27.46
N GLU A 545 -3.54 -23.61 -26.98
CA GLU A 545 -4.94 -23.83 -27.36
C GLU A 545 -5.87 -22.78 -26.72
N VAL A 546 -7.02 -22.54 -27.37
CA VAL A 546 -8.13 -21.74 -26.88
C VAL A 546 -9.19 -22.65 -26.30
N GLU A 547 -9.60 -22.40 -25.08
CA GLU A 547 -10.76 -23.02 -24.45
C GLU A 547 -11.92 -22.00 -24.41
N LYS A 548 -13.01 -22.32 -25.12
CA LYS A 548 -14.23 -21.50 -25.12
C LYS A 548 -15.16 -21.97 -24.01
N ARG A 549 -15.54 -21.05 -23.15
CA ARG A 549 -16.51 -21.31 -22.06
C ARG A 549 -17.71 -20.38 -22.21
N VAL A 550 -18.92 -20.96 -22.23
CA VAL A 550 -20.17 -20.20 -22.30
C VAL A 550 -20.85 -20.28 -20.93
N ILE A 551 -20.95 -19.15 -20.26
CA ILE A 551 -21.50 -19.06 -18.92
C ILE A 551 -22.90 -18.43 -18.97
N PHE A 552 -23.89 -19.11 -18.37
CA PHE A 552 -25.24 -18.60 -18.26
C PHE A 552 -25.37 -17.75 -17.00
N LEU A 553 -25.62 -16.46 -17.12
CA LEU A 553 -25.92 -15.58 -15.98
C LEU A 553 -27.36 -15.81 -15.51
N ASN A 554 -28.27 -15.95 -16.45
CA ASN A 554 -29.67 -16.30 -16.25
C ASN A 554 -30.17 -17.16 -17.43
N LYS A 555 -31.50 -17.38 -17.56
CA LYS A 555 -32.06 -18.20 -18.63
C LYS A 555 -31.83 -17.61 -20.04
N ASP A 556 -31.73 -16.29 -20.13
CA ASP A 556 -31.71 -15.56 -21.40
C ASP A 556 -30.35 -14.95 -21.71
N THR A 557 -29.44 -14.86 -20.73
CA THR A 557 -28.14 -14.19 -20.87
C THR A 557 -27.00 -15.21 -20.82
N GLN A 558 -26.29 -15.34 -21.93
CA GLN A 558 -25.11 -16.18 -22.08
C GLN A 558 -23.89 -15.29 -22.36
N ILE A 559 -22.83 -15.51 -21.62
CA ILE A 559 -21.55 -14.78 -21.78
C ILE A 559 -20.50 -15.77 -22.23
N PRO A 560 -19.99 -15.68 -23.47
CA PRO A 560 -18.85 -16.43 -23.91
C PRO A 560 -17.56 -15.78 -23.36
N LEU A 561 -16.62 -16.61 -22.92
CA LEU A 561 -15.26 -16.20 -22.55
C LEU A 561 -14.26 -17.16 -23.20
N ASN A 562 -13.30 -16.62 -23.91
CA ASN A 562 -12.23 -17.36 -24.56
C ASN A 562 -10.94 -17.29 -23.71
N PHE A 563 -10.47 -18.44 -23.27
CA PHE A 563 -9.25 -18.59 -22.49
C PHE A 563 -8.17 -19.21 -23.37
N ARG A 564 -7.13 -18.44 -23.66
CA ARG A 564 -5.97 -18.94 -24.41
C ARG A 564 -4.84 -19.26 -23.45
N SER A 565 -4.25 -20.44 -23.63
CA SER A 565 -2.99 -20.78 -22.97
C SER A 565 -1.86 -20.03 -23.67
N VAL A 566 -1.06 -19.28 -22.91
CA VAL A 566 0.07 -18.51 -23.45
C VAL A 566 1.27 -18.63 -22.54
N GLU A 567 2.46 -18.66 -23.13
CA GLU A 567 3.71 -18.44 -22.43
C GLU A 567 4.12 -16.98 -22.60
N ILE A 568 4.35 -16.29 -21.52
CA ILE A 568 4.66 -14.87 -21.54
C ILE A 568 5.96 -14.56 -20.82
N GLU A 569 6.71 -13.58 -21.34
CA GLU A 569 7.85 -12.97 -20.69
C GLU A 569 7.41 -11.65 -20.05
N PHE A 570 7.69 -11.49 -18.76
CA PHE A 570 7.35 -10.31 -17.99
C PHE A 570 8.41 -10.02 -16.92
N ILE A 571 8.38 -8.80 -16.35
CA ILE A 571 9.22 -8.42 -15.21
C ILE A 571 8.42 -8.69 -13.94
N ASN A 572 8.95 -9.51 -13.04
CA ASN A 572 8.30 -9.82 -11.78
C ASN A 572 8.52 -8.71 -10.73
N GLU A 573 7.88 -8.86 -9.57
CA GLU A 573 8.04 -7.92 -8.44
C GLU A 573 9.49 -7.77 -7.94
N ALA A 574 10.41 -8.67 -8.30
CA ALA A 574 11.83 -8.59 -7.98
C ALA A 574 12.65 -7.84 -9.06
N GLY A 575 12.00 -7.34 -10.12
CA GLY A 575 12.68 -6.73 -11.27
C GLY A 575 13.38 -7.74 -12.19
N ILE A 576 13.05 -9.04 -12.08
CA ILE A 576 13.68 -10.12 -12.84
C ILE A 576 12.78 -10.49 -14.02
N ARG A 577 13.34 -10.54 -15.24
CA ARG A 577 12.65 -11.10 -16.41
C ARG A 577 12.35 -12.57 -16.17
N THR A 578 11.11 -12.94 -16.33
CA THR A 578 10.58 -14.28 -16.04
C THR A 578 9.69 -14.73 -17.17
N VAL A 579 9.80 -15.99 -17.54
CA VAL A 579 8.93 -16.63 -18.52
C VAL A 579 8.06 -17.66 -17.81
N ALA A 580 6.76 -17.63 -18.07
CA ALA A 580 5.83 -18.58 -17.47
C ALA A 580 4.57 -18.78 -18.31
N TRP A 581 3.98 -19.99 -18.21
CA TRP A 581 2.69 -20.32 -18.80
C TRP A 581 1.53 -19.81 -17.94
N THR A 582 0.51 -19.25 -18.59
CA THR A 582 -0.70 -18.76 -17.93
C THR A 582 -1.91 -18.85 -18.86
N LEU A 583 -3.11 -18.61 -18.32
CA LEU A 583 -4.30 -18.40 -19.14
C LEU A 583 -4.51 -16.90 -19.35
N LEU A 584 -4.85 -16.54 -20.59
CA LEU A 584 -5.18 -15.18 -21.00
C LEU A 584 -6.66 -15.11 -21.42
N ILE A 585 -7.40 -14.12 -20.98
CA ILE A 585 -8.74 -13.83 -21.51
C ILE A 585 -8.56 -13.07 -22.83
N GLU A 586 -8.67 -13.81 -23.93
CA GLU A 586 -8.33 -13.30 -25.26
C GLU A 586 -9.28 -12.21 -25.73
N ASP A 587 -10.59 -12.33 -25.37
CA ASP A 587 -11.62 -11.36 -25.76
C ASP A 587 -11.30 -9.92 -25.33
N LEU A 588 -10.51 -9.75 -24.27
CA LEU A 588 -10.17 -8.43 -23.75
C LEU A 588 -9.08 -7.73 -24.59
N LEU A 589 -8.20 -8.47 -25.28
CA LEU A 589 -7.04 -7.90 -25.98
C LEU A 589 -7.41 -6.78 -26.95
N ALA A 590 -8.40 -7.02 -27.81
CA ALA A 590 -8.87 -6.08 -28.81
C ALA A 590 -10.16 -5.32 -28.40
N SER A 591 -10.67 -5.53 -27.18
CA SER A 591 -11.89 -4.88 -26.70
C SER A 591 -11.70 -3.35 -26.55
N PRO A 592 -12.68 -2.51 -26.83
CA PRO A 592 -12.62 -1.08 -26.49
C PRO A 592 -12.70 -0.81 -24.98
N ASN A 593 -13.22 -1.77 -24.19
CA ASN A 593 -13.34 -1.63 -22.75
C ASN A 593 -11.96 -1.73 -22.07
N SER A 594 -11.74 -0.96 -21.00
CA SER A 594 -10.49 -0.99 -20.25
C SER A 594 -10.31 -2.25 -19.40
N THR A 595 -11.43 -2.89 -19.03
CA THR A 595 -11.51 -4.12 -18.20
C THR A 595 -12.70 -4.93 -18.69
N LEU A 596 -12.84 -6.15 -18.19
CA LEU A 596 -14.07 -6.93 -18.39
C LEU A 596 -15.29 -6.13 -17.94
N THR A 597 -16.38 -6.26 -18.69
CA THR A 597 -17.69 -5.70 -18.34
C THR A 597 -18.22 -6.32 -17.05
N THR A 598 -19.19 -5.67 -16.42
CA THR A 598 -19.83 -6.19 -15.20
C THR A 598 -20.39 -7.61 -15.41
N ASP A 599 -21.00 -7.87 -16.57
CA ASP A 599 -21.56 -9.19 -16.87
C ASP A 599 -20.49 -10.25 -17.11
N GLU A 600 -19.39 -9.92 -17.77
CA GLU A 600 -18.22 -10.80 -17.92
C GLU A 600 -17.57 -11.11 -16.56
N GLN A 601 -17.46 -10.13 -15.65
CA GLN A 601 -16.96 -10.33 -14.30
C GLN A 601 -17.90 -11.25 -13.47
N LYS A 602 -19.19 -11.05 -13.56
CA LYS A 602 -20.21 -11.92 -12.94
C LYS A 602 -20.13 -13.33 -13.52
N ALA A 603 -19.99 -13.46 -14.84
CA ALA A 603 -19.86 -14.73 -15.51
C ALA A 603 -18.61 -15.49 -15.02
N LEU A 604 -17.46 -14.82 -14.97
CA LEU A 604 -16.20 -15.39 -14.50
C LEU A 604 -16.31 -15.90 -13.06
N TYR A 605 -16.94 -15.12 -12.17
CA TYR A 605 -17.19 -15.53 -10.79
C TYR A 605 -18.19 -16.70 -10.69
N ARG A 606 -19.26 -16.67 -11.47
CA ARG A 606 -20.24 -17.78 -11.51
C ARG A 606 -19.62 -19.08 -12.00
N ASP A 607 -18.78 -19.01 -13.03
CA ASP A 607 -18.01 -20.16 -13.52
C ASP A 607 -17.10 -20.73 -12.43
N PHE A 608 -16.41 -19.85 -11.69
CA PHE A 608 -15.63 -20.24 -10.51
C PHE A 608 -16.50 -20.98 -9.48
N CYS A 609 -17.66 -20.43 -9.12
CA CYS A 609 -18.57 -21.05 -8.15
C CYS A 609 -19.09 -22.42 -8.63
N ILE A 610 -19.38 -22.58 -9.91
CA ILE A 610 -19.83 -23.86 -10.49
C ILE A 610 -18.73 -24.91 -10.42
N ARG A 611 -17.51 -24.58 -10.87
CA ARG A 611 -16.38 -25.50 -10.88
C ARG A 611 -15.94 -25.92 -9.47
N ASN A 612 -16.01 -25.02 -8.52
CA ASN A 612 -15.58 -25.25 -7.14
C ASN A 612 -16.75 -25.54 -6.19
N GLY A 613 -17.96 -25.83 -6.69
CA GLY A 613 -19.20 -25.95 -5.92
C GLY A 613 -19.13 -26.96 -4.78
N ASN A 614 -18.45 -28.10 -4.95
CA ASN A 614 -18.28 -29.11 -3.91
C ASN A 614 -17.40 -28.59 -2.76
N ALA A 615 -16.27 -27.95 -3.06
CA ALA A 615 -15.36 -27.37 -2.08
C ALA A 615 -16.03 -26.22 -1.31
N LEU A 616 -16.72 -25.32 -2.02
CA LEU A 616 -17.45 -24.19 -1.42
C LEU A 616 -18.62 -24.65 -0.54
N THR A 617 -19.32 -25.74 -0.93
CA THR A 617 -20.40 -26.33 -0.13
C THR A 617 -19.86 -26.98 1.14
N ALA A 618 -18.77 -27.73 1.05
CA ALA A 618 -18.12 -28.33 2.21
C ALA A 618 -17.67 -27.26 3.21
N LEU A 619 -17.05 -26.19 2.70
CA LEU A 619 -16.62 -25.04 3.49
C LEU A 619 -17.81 -24.34 4.18
N SER A 620 -18.92 -24.12 3.45
CA SER A 620 -20.13 -23.52 4.01
C SER A 620 -20.78 -24.38 5.11
N LYS A 621 -20.65 -25.70 5.05
CA LYS A 621 -21.11 -26.60 6.13
C LYS A 621 -20.23 -26.48 7.37
N LYS A 622 -18.90 -26.48 7.20
CA LYS A 622 -17.93 -26.30 8.30
C LYS A 622 -18.19 -24.98 9.02
N ILE A 623 -18.35 -23.88 8.30
CA ILE A 623 -18.67 -22.56 8.87
C ILE A 623 -20.00 -22.56 9.63
N LYS A 624 -21.05 -23.27 9.14
CA LYS A 624 -22.34 -23.38 9.83
C LYS A 624 -22.26 -24.22 11.10
N GLU A 625 -21.39 -25.19 11.16
CA GLU A 625 -21.13 -25.99 12.36
C GLU A 625 -20.41 -25.16 13.40
N ASP A 626 -19.38 -24.41 13.03
CA ASP A 626 -18.62 -23.52 13.91
C ASP A 626 -19.46 -22.31 14.41
N THR A 627 -20.43 -21.80 13.62
CA THR A 627 -21.32 -20.69 14.01
C THR A 627 -22.53 -21.10 14.81
N LYS A 628 -22.91 -22.38 14.85
CA LYS A 628 -24.00 -22.87 15.72
C LYS A 628 -23.67 -22.75 17.21
N GLU A 629 -22.41 -22.63 17.57
CA GLU A 629 -21.97 -22.38 18.94
C GLU A 629 -22.03 -20.90 19.38
N SER A 630 -22.26 -19.95 18.46
CA SER A 630 -22.36 -18.52 18.80
C SER A 630 -23.76 -17.96 18.48
N ASN A 631 -24.51 -17.62 19.55
CA ASN A 631 -25.86 -17.06 19.53
C ASN A 631 -25.88 -15.58 19.07
N SER A 632 -25.66 -15.29 17.79
CA SER A 632 -25.85 -13.93 17.26
C SER A 632 -26.71 -13.97 15.98
N LYS A 633 -27.94 -13.51 16.14
CA LYS A 633 -28.92 -13.28 15.07
C LYS A 633 -28.61 -11.95 14.35
N SER A 634 -27.66 -11.94 13.45
CA SER A 634 -27.52 -10.87 12.46
C SER A 634 -27.60 -11.49 11.06
N ASN A 635 -28.74 -11.31 10.40
CA ASN A 635 -29.22 -12.12 9.27
C ASN A 635 -28.87 -11.55 7.88
N ARG A 636 -27.82 -10.72 7.69
CA ARG A 636 -27.52 -10.16 6.37
C ARG A 636 -26.07 -10.19 5.92
N ILE A 637 -25.13 -10.54 6.78
CA ILE A 637 -23.71 -10.57 6.42
C ILE A 637 -23.21 -11.99 6.62
N LYS A 638 -22.95 -12.72 5.54
CA LYS A 638 -22.20 -13.96 5.60
C LYS A 638 -20.73 -13.59 5.62
N TYR A 639 -20.15 -13.46 6.81
CA TYR A 639 -18.70 -13.36 6.96
C TYR A 639 -18.06 -14.62 6.40
N ILE A 640 -17.29 -14.46 5.34
CA ILE A 640 -16.45 -15.52 4.82
C ILE A 640 -15.03 -15.23 5.33
N ASN A 641 -14.83 -15.37 6.62
CA ASN A 641 -13.52 -15.47 7.23
C ASN A 641 -12.97 -16.89 7.03
N SER A 642 -12.74 -17.31 5.77
CA SER A 642 -11.96 -18.50 5.59
C SER A 642 -10.84 -18.21 4.60
N ASN A 643 -9.62 -18.20 5.11
CA ASN A 643 -8.40 -18.29 4.31
C ASN A 643 -8.52 -19.42 3.26
N GLU A 644 -9.29 -20.46 3.55
CA GLU A 644 -9.59 -21.60 2.67
C GLU A 644 -10.34 -21.17 1.40
N ARG A 645 -11.35 -20.30 1.46
CA ARG A 645 -12.06 -19.83 0.25
C ARG A 645 -11.20 -18.89 -0.58
N LEU A 646 -10.47 -17.99 0.05
CA LEU A 646 -9.52 -17.14 -0.63
C LEU A 646 -8.41 -17.97 -1.30
N GLN A 647 -7.99 -19.05 -0.67
CA GLN A 647 -7.04 -19.96 -1.27
C GLN A 647 -7.61 -20.67 -2.50
N ILE A 648 -8.85 -21.19 -2.42
CA ILE A 648 -9.55 -21.78 -3.58
C ILE A 648 -9.68 -20.77 -4.73
N MET A 649 -9.97 -19.48 -4.41
CA MET A 649 -10.03 -18.42 -5.42
C MET A 649 -8.65 -18.11 -6.01
N LYS A 650 -7.59 -18.06 -5.19
CA LYS A 650 -6.22 -17.81 -5.63
C LYS A 650 -5.67 -18.95 -6.50
N ASP A 651 -6.08 -20.20 -6.23
CA ASP A 651 -5.61 -21.38 -6.95
C ASP A 651 -6.41 -21.65 -8.25
N ASP A 652 -7.53 -20.96 -8.44
CA ASP A 652 -8.36 -21.18 -9.63
C ASP A 652 -7.80 -20.48 -10.87
N ARG A 653 -7.31 -21.27 -11.83
CA ARG A 653 -6.62 -20.78 -13.03
C ARG A 653 -7.48 -19.94 -13.97
N TYR A 654 -8.79 -20.17 -14.03
CA TYR A 654 -9.70 -19.39 -14.89
C TYR A 654 -10.11 -18.08 -14.23
N PHE A 655 -10.40 -18.12 -12.93
CA PHE A 655 -10.73 -16.91 -12.17
C PHE A 655 -9.55 -15.92 -12.13
N ASN A 656 -8.32 -16.44 -12.11
CA ASN A 656 -7.09 -15.66 -12.13
C ASN A 656 -6.46 -15.53 -13.52
N ALA A 657 -7.21 -15.90 -14.59
CA ALA A 657 -6.72 -15.72 -15.94
C ALA A 657 -6.32 -14.26 -16.18
N VAL A 658 -5.21 -14.08 -16.89
CA VAL A 658 -4.63 -12.76 -17.18
C VAL A 658 -5.62 -11.91 -17.95
N GLN A 659 -5.86 -10.72 -17.47
CA GLN A 659 -6.60 -9.67 -18.14
C GLN A 659 -5.59 -8.69 -18.72
N ALA A 660 -5.47 -8.63 -20.03
CA ALA A 660 -4.50 -7.77 -20.71
C ALA A 660 -5.09 -7.18 -22.00
N LYS A 661 -4.42 -6.17 -22.50
CA LYS A 661 -4.67 -5.53 -23.80
C LYS A 661 -3.38 -5.49 -24.61
N TYR A 662 -3.46 -5.30 -25.92
CA TYR A 662 -2.28 -4.98 -26.70
C TYR A 662 -1.60 -3.73 -26.16
N GLY A 663 -0.28 -3.72 -26.11
CA GLY A 663 0.57 -2.77 -25.42
C GLY A 663 1.37 -1.82 -26.32
N TYR A 664 0.96 -1.59 -27.56
CA TYR A 664 1.61 -0.66 -28.47
C TYR A 664 1.12 0.78 -28.28
N ALA A 665 -0.12 0.94 -27.81
CA ALA A 665 -0.73 2.20 -27.47
C ALA A 665 -1.43 2.11 -26.11
N ILE A 666 -1.43 3.23 -25.36
CA ILE A 666 -2.06 3.33 -24.03
C ILE A 666 -2.73 4.69 -23.84
N THR A 667 -3.60 4.79 -22.82
CA THR A 667 -4.15 6.10 -22.43
C THR A 667 -3.13 6.90 -21.61
N CYS A 668 -3.24 8.24 -21.65
CA CYS A 668 -2.37 9.12 -20.90
C CYS A 668 -2.41 8.85 -19.37
N HIS A 669 -3.57 8.48 -18.80
CA HIS A 669 -3.65 8.05 -17.39
C HIS A 669 -2.81 6.81 -17.09
N LYS A 670 -2.76 5.86 -18.02
CA LYS A 670 -1.94 4.65 -17.86
C LYS A 670 -0.45 4.89 -18.11
N ALA A 671 -0.10 5.99 -18.76
CA ALA A 671 1.27 6.41 -18.97
C ALA A 671 1.89 7.09 -17.74
N GLN A 672 1.09 7.55 -16.77
CA GLN A 672 1.59 8.19 -15.56
C GLN A 672 2.53 7.25 -14.79
N GLY A 673 3.60 7.81 -14.23
CA GLY A 673 4.66 7.05 -13.55
C GLY A 673 5.60 6.26 -14.47
N SER A 674 5.43 6.36 -15.80
CA SER A 674 6.28 5.71 -16.80
C SER A 674 6.96 6.73 -17.69
N GLU A 675 8.02 6.28 -18.41
CA GLU A 675 8.79 7.10 -19.33
C GLU A 675 9.29 6.23 -20.49
N TRP A 676 9.34 6.78 -21.67
CA TRP A 676 9.83 6.15 -22.90
C TRP A 676 10.79 7.07 -23.64
N LYS A 677 11.72 6.50 -24.41
CA LYS A 677 12.61 7.30 -25.26
C LYS A 677 11.80 8.06 -26.30
N THR A 678 10.85 7.36 -26.95
CA THR A 678 10.01 7.95 -28.00
C THR A 678 8.54 7.84 -27.66
N VAL A 679 7.83 8.96 -27.70
CA VAL A 679 6.39 9.02 -27.50
C VAL A 679 5.71 9.58 -28.76
N PHE A 680 4.68 8.87 -29.23
CA PHE A 680 3.75 9.33 -30.22
C PHE A 680 2.48 9.78 -29.52
N LEU A 681 2.27 11.09 -29.39
CA LEU A 681 1.17 11.69 -28.63
C LEU A 681 0.06 12.15 -29.59
N ASP A 682 -1.16 11.64 -29.38
CA ASP A 682 -2.35 12.04 -30.12
C ASP A 682 -3.32 12.86 -29.26
N PRO A 683 -3.30 14.20 -29.32
CA PRO A 683 -4.21 15.05 -28.60
C PRO A 683 -5.54 15.30 -29.33
N HIS A 684 -5.69 14.83 -30.56
CA HIS A 684 -6.80 15.21 -31.47
C HIS A 684 -8.20 14.97 -30.90
N TYR A 685 -8.39 13.91 -30.14
CA TYR A 685 -9.68 13.53 -29.56
C TYR A 685 -9.87 14.00 -28.11
N TYR A 686 -9.01 14.87 -27.58
CA TYR A 686 -9.22 15.43 -26.26
C TYR A 686 -10.29 16.55 -26.34
N GLN A 687 -11.41 16.30 -25.65
CA GLN A 687 -12.49 17.31 -25.60
C GLN A 687 -12.07 18.45 -24.68
N ASN A 688 -12.25 19.68 -25.15
CA ASN A 688 -11.93 20.90 -24.40
C ASN A 688 -10.45 20.97 -23.94
N ILE A 689 -9.54 20.86 -24.90
CA ILE A 689 -8.10 20.93 -24.64
C ILE A 689 -7.68 22.27 -24.01
N LEU A 690 -8.40 23.37 -24.32
CA LEU A 690 -8.22 24.68 -23.70
C LEU A 690 -8.91 24.76 -22.34
N SER A 691 -8.47 23.92 -21.42
CA SER A 691 -8.92 23.86 -20.05
C SER A 691 -7.79 23.39 -19.15
N ALA A 692 -7.90 23.60 -17.84
CA ALA A 692 -6.92 23.09 -16.88
C ALA A 692 -6.66 21.59 -17.07
N ASN A 693 -7.69 20.78 -17.28
CA ASN A 693 -7.56 19.34 -17.50
C ASN A 693 -6.90 19.02 -18.86
N GLY A 694 -7.17 19.79 -19.90
CA GLY A 694 -6.50 19.63 -21.19
C GLY A 694 -5.01 19.95 -21.12
N PHE A 695 -4.65 21.01 -20.42
CA PHE A 695 -3.25 21.38 -20.19
C PHE A 695 -2.53 20.34 -19.33
N ARG A 696 -3.16 19.81 -18.27
CA ARG A 696 -2.61 18.70 -17.46
C ARG A 696 -2.43 17.44 -18.30
N TRP A 697 -3.38 17.13 -19.16
CA TRP A 697 -3.30 15.98 -20.05
C TRP A 697 -2.10 16.10 -20.99
N LEU A 698 -1.96 17.25 -21.65
CA LEU A 698 -0.86 17.50 -22.57
C LEU A 698 0.49 17.52 -21.83
N TYR A 699 0.58 18.21 -20.70
CA TYR A 699 1.77 18.20 -19.84
C TYR A 699 2.18 16.77 -19.45
N THR A 700 1.21 15.97 -19.02
CA THR A 700 1.46 14.57 -18.65
C THR A 700 1.97 13.77 -19.84
N GLY A 701 1.36 13.90 -21.01
CA GLY A 701 1.78 13.18 -22.23
C GLY A 701 3.17 13.58 -22.71
N LEU A 702 3.46 14.88 -22.77
CA LEU A 702 4.75 15.44 -23.16
C LEU A 702 5.89 14.93 -22.27
N THR A 703 5.67 14.97 -20.95
CA THR A 703 6.68 14.58 -19.96
C THR A 703 6.93 13.08 -19.89
N ARG A 704 6.26 12.27 -20.73
CA ARG A 704 6.56 10.83 -20.86
C ARG A 704 7.71 10.55 -21.81
N ALA A 705 8.03 11.49 -22.71
CA ALA A 705 9.15 11.36 -23.63
C ALA A 705 10.47 11.83 -22.98
N SER A 706 11.51 11.01 -23.09
CA SER A 706 12.86 11.40 -22.66
C SER A 706 13.70 11.96 -23.79
N ASP A 707 13.55 11.47 -25.02
CA ASP A 707 14.41 11.80 -26.14
C ASP A 707 13.65 12.39 -27.32
N LYS A 708 12.49 11.83 -27.67
CA LYS A 708 11.74 12.22 -28.88
C LYS A 708 10.24 12.19 -28.66
N LEU A 709 9.57 13.24 -29.12
CA LEU A 709 8.13 13.40 -29.09
C LEU A 709 7.59 13.63 -30.50
N TYR A 710 6.70 12.76 -30.93
CA TYR A 710 5.89 12.98 -32.13
C TYR A 710 4.50 13.43 -31.72
N LEU A 711 4.04 14.56 -32.31
CA LEU A 711 2.69 15.10 -32.13
C LEU A 711 1.85 14.74 -33.34
N ILE A 712 0.82 13.93 -33.16
CA ILE A 712 -0.05 13.51 -34.26
C ILE A 712 -1.15 14.54 -34.51
N ASN A 713 -1.25 15.05 -35.72
CA ASN A 713 -2.23 16.07 -36.14
C ASN A 713 -2.25 17.33 -35.25
N TRP A 714 -1.10 17.72 -34.73
CA TRP A 714 -1.01 18.92 -33.91
C TRP A 714 -1.11 20.18 -34.74
N SER A 715 -1.91 21.13 -34.29
CA SER A 715 -1.89 22.51 -34.72
C SER A 715 -2.01 23.43 -33.51
N ASP A 716 -1.25 24.50 -33.48
CA ASP A 716 -1.34 25.49 -32.42
C ASP A 716 -2.74 26.08 -32.35
N ILE A 717 -3.21 26.33 -31.15
CA ILE A 717 -4.56 26.81 -30.86
C ILE A 717 -4.43 28.16 -30.15
N THR A 718 -5.09 29.17 -30.71
CA THR A 718 -5.24 30.46 -30.06
C THR A 718 -6.71 30.88 -30.20
N VAL A 719 -7.28 31.35 -29.10
CA VAL A 719 -8.64 31.90 -29.06
C VAL A 719 -8.51 33.36 -28.68
N ASP A 720 -9.04 34.23 -29.55
CA ASP A 720 -9.01 35.68 -29.38
C ASP A 720 -9.78 36.17 -28.13
#